data_962edac015ca36d96ec53849e8a247e9
#
_entry.id   962edac015ca36d96ec53849e8a247e9
#
_cell.length_a   1.000
_cell.length_b   1.000
_cell.length_c   1.000
_cell.angle_alpha   90.00
_cell.angle_beta   90.00
_cell.angle_gamma   90.00
#
_symmetry.space_group_name_H-M   'P 1'
#
loop_
_entity.id
_entity.type
_entity.pdbx_description
1 polymer ?
#
loop_
_entity_poly.entity_id
_entity_poly.type
_entity_poly.pdbx_seq_one_letter_code
_entity_poly.pdbx_strand_id
1 'polypeptide(L)'
;MRFHVSYLWVLCALLPLEAAPRFAFHLMGDDPSGWQELLSSMGLTPGTGGGSSVIVAAHGTDLPPAEWLARVEHGVILVVEGESPLAASFGFRPSTSPHVSVRSVADLRAPDLRIVWEKALDLPVFEIPADARVFARERWQKSPLIAGYRKGAGAVLWVAAPPGPRGYERFPYLPQALIDLGLEPPFRSSRLWAFFDSAYRARVDVDYFAERWRASGISALHVAAWHFWERDPQSDEYLRRLIDACHRHAIQVYAWLELPHVSEAFWDQHPEWREKTALQQDAQLDWRKLVNLTNRDAFTAVSAGARDLLTRFDWDGVNLAELYFESLEGHENPSRFTPLNADVRREFQQTERFDPLDLFAAQSPRYWQRDAAGLARFLEFRARLAQRQQTEWIAFVEDIRREKPQLDLTVTHIDDRFDTTMREKLGADASRVLPLLTEHDFTFLIEDPATIWNLGPQRYPQIAARYAPLTTAQDKLAIDVNIVERYQDVYPTKQQTGAELLQLVHVAANSFPRVALYFEASIARSDLPLLASAAAAVDRAEQVNGKLVVESRRGVGVPWKGPALVDGKPWPFASDTTVWLMPGAHALEPAPQPAPARVLDFNGDLKTAAVTAGGIEFAYKSTARAMALLDRAPSRLEIDGVEYPAEMSGNVLLLPRGQHLVNLIPGK
;
A
#
# COMPACT_ATOMS: atom_id res chain seq x y z
N MET A 1 -70.47 -42.77 10.29
CA MET A 1 -69.03 -42.79 9.96
C MET A 1 -68.72 -41.57 9.15
N ARG A 2 -68.17 -40.55 9.78
CA ARG A 2 -67.69 -39.33 9.09
C ARG A 2 -66.19 -39.33 9.17
N PHE A 3 -65.52 -39.43 7.99
CA PHE A 3 -64.08 -39.30 7.90
C PHE A 3 -63.69 -37.80 7.82
N HIS A 4 -62.87 -37.33 8.77
CA HIS A 4 -62.22 -36.06 8.69
C HIS A 4 -60.86 -36.23 8.00
N VAL A 5 -60.70 -35.60 6.87
CA VAL A 5 -59.42 -35.48 6.19
C VAL A 5 -58.78 -34.18 6.65
N SER A 6 -57.69 -34.26 7.46
CA SER A 6 -56.85 -33.12 7.87
C SER A 6 -55.84 -32.84 6.76
N TYR A 7 -55.97 -31.69 6.13
CA TYR A 7 -54.92 -31.14 5.22
C TYR A 7 -53.81 -30.53 6.05
N LEU A 8 -52.66 -31.16 6.04
CA LEU A 8 -51.42 -30.61 6.59
C LEU A 8 -50.83 -29.65 5.53
N TRP A 9 -50.94 -28.33 5.76
CA TRP A 9 -50.22 -27.33 4.95
C TRP A 9 -48.77 -27.28 5.42
N VAL A 10 -47.85 -27.84 4.62
CA VAL A 10 -46.42 -27.62 4.79
C VAL A 10 -46.12 -26.23 4.26
N LEU A 11 -45.96 -25.26 5.16
CA LEU A 11 -45.41 -23.93 4.83
C LEU A 11 -43.90 -24.12 4.58
N CYS A 12 -43.49 -24.32 3.34
CA CYS A 12 -42.12 -24.11 2.95
C CYS A 12 -41.84 -22.61 3.06
N ALA A 13 -41.22 -22.19 4.16
CA ALA A 13 -40.60 -20.87 4.27
C ALA A 13 -39.50 -20.81 3.22
N LEU A 14 -39.78 -20.14 2.11
CA LEU A 14 -38.75 -19.66 1.18
C LEU A 14 -37.94 -18.62 1.94
N LEU A 15 -36.89 -19.06 2.63
CA LEU A 15 -35.83 -18.16 3.04
C LEU A 15 -35.29 -17.49 1.74
N PRO A 16 -35.19 -16.17 1.69
CA PRO A 16 -34.54 -15.53 0.56
C PRO A 16 -33.16 -16.16 0.43
N LEU A 17 -32.85 -16.80 -0.69
CA LEU A 17 -31.48 -17.12 -1.05
C LEU A 17 -30.77 -15.77 -1.12
N GLU A 18 -30.05 -15.37 -0.05
CA GLU A 18 -29.09 -14.30 -0.16
C GLU A 18 -28.13 -14.71 -1.28
N ALA A 19 -28.04 -13.88 -2.30
CA ALA A 19 -27.13 -14.13 -3.43
C ALA A 19 -25.73 -14.35 -2.86
N ALA A 20 -25.13 -15.50 -3.16
CA ALA A 20 -23.78 -15.80 -2.72
C ALA A 20 -22.83 -14.66 -3.11
N PRO A 21 -21.87 -14.30 -2.26
CA PRO A 21 -20.92 -13.23 -2.53
C PRO A 21 -20.28 -13.44 -3.90
N ARG A 22 -20.26 -12.40 -4.72
CA ARG A 22 -19.80 -12.47 -6.10
C ARG A 22 -18.42 -11.85 -6.16
N PHE A 23 -17.39 -12.67 -6.29
CA PHE A 23 -15.99 -12.22 -6.26
C PHE A 23 -15.33 -12.21 -7.63
N ALA A 24 -16.06 -12.59 -8.66
CA ALA A 24 -15.50 -12.85 -9.97
C ALA A 24 -15.98 -11.86 -11.03
N PHE A 25 -15.16 -11.68 -12.06
CA PHE A 25 -15.53 -11.01 -13.30
C PHE A 25 -15.44 -12.01 -14.49
N HIS A 26 -16.17 -11.71 -15.55
CA HIS A 26 -16.11 -12.45 -16.80
C HIS A 26 -15.96 -11.50 -17.98
N LEU A 27 -15.00 -11.77 -18.85
CA LEU A 27 -14.74 -10.99 -20.05
C LEU A 27 -15.26 -11.76 -21.27
N MET A 28 -16.05 -11.09 -22.10
CA MET A 28 -16.62 -11.65 -23.32
C MET A 28 -16.06 -10.87 -24.51
N GLY A 29 -15.50 -11.57 -25.49
CA GLY A 29 -14.86 -10.99 -26.67
C GLY A 29 -13.38 -11.38 -26.77
N ASP A 30 -12.81 -11.12 -27.94
CA ASP A 30 -11.47 -11.60 -28.31
C ASP A 30 -10.33 -10.69 -27.82
N ASP A 31 -10.63 -9.45 -27.40
CA ASP A 31 -9.64 -8.51 -26.85
C ASP A 31 -10.22 -7.71 -25.67
N PRO A 32 -10.01 -8.20 -24.44
CA PRO A 32 -10.52 -7.55 -23.24
C PRO A 32 -9.83 -6.23 -22.88
N SER A 33 -8.84 -5.76 -23.67
CA SER A 33 -8.24 -4.40 -23.63
C SER A 33 -8.08 -3.77 -22.26
N GLY A 34 -7.34 -4.42 -21.35
CA GLY A 34 -7.01 -3.88 -20.03
C GLY A 34 -8.10 -4.01 -18.96
N TRP A 35 -9.24 -4.60 -19.28
CA TRP A 35 -10.27 -4.88 -18.28
C TRP A 35 -9.83 -5.92 -17.25
N GLN A 36 -9.04 -6.91 -17.66
CA GLN A 36 -8.51 -7.91 -16.74
C GLN A 36 -7.64 -7.26 -15.67
N GLU A 37 -6.68 -6.41 -16.06
CA GLU A 37 -5.79 -5.69 -15.17
C GLU A 37 -6.56 -4.77 -14.24
N LEU A 38 -7.54 -4.04 -14.78
CA LEU A 38 -8.38 -3.13 -14.01
C LEU A 38 -9.21 -3.88 -12.96
N LEU A 39 -9.96 -4.92 -13.37
CA LEU A 39 -10.85 -5.64 -12.46
C LEU A 39 -10.07 -6.48 -11.44
N SER A 40 -8.93 -7.08 -11.83
CA SER A 40 -8.03 -7.77 -10.91
C SER A 40 -7.47 -6.82 -9.85
N SER A 41 -7.12 -5.58 -10.23
CA SER A 41 -6.63 -4.57 -9.28
C SER A 41 -7.68 -4.09 -8.28
N MET A 42 -8.96 -4.36 -8.54
CA MET A 42 -10.05 -4.15 -7.59
C MET A 42 -10.27 -5.36 -6.65
N GLY A 43 -9.44 -6.39 -6.73
CA GLY A 43 -9.55 -7.62 -5.95
C GLY A 43 -10.51 -8.66 -6.52
N LEU A 44 -11.06 -8.45 -7.72
CA LEU A 44 -11.90 -9.46 -8.38
C LEU A 44 -11.03 -10.56 -9.01
N THR A 45 -11.53 -11.79 -9.01
CA THR A 45 -10.87 -12.94 -9.65
C THR A 45 -11.54 -13.30 -10.98
N PRO A 46 -10.79 -13.80 -11.99
CA PRO A 46 -11.41 -14.32 -13.21
C PRO A 46 -12.37 -15.47 -12.90
N GLY A 47 -13.54 -15.49 -13.56
CA GLY A 47 -14.57 -16.51 -13.36
C GLY A 47 -15.33 -16.87 -14.63
N THR A 48 -16.14 -17.91 -14.54
CA THR A 48 -17.05 -18.34 -15.62
C THR A 48 -18.38 -17.62 -15.46
N GLY A 49 -18.92 -17.02 -16.50
CA GLY A 49 -20.05 -16.09 -16.54
C GLY A 49 -21.24 -16.29 -15.57
N GLY A 50 -21.52 -17.52 -15.10
CA GLY A 50 -22.68 -17.82 -14.25
C GLY A 50 -22.62 -17.32 -12.79
N GLY A 51 -21.43 -17.03 -12.25
CA GLY A 51 -21.22 -16.58 -10.86
C GLY A 51 -20.52 -15.21 -10.76
N SER A 52 -20.36 -14.49 -11.86
CA SER A 52 -19.58 -13.25 -11.90
C SER A 52 -20.39 -12.05 -11.42
N SER A 53 -19.73 -11.16 -10.64
CA SER A 53 -20.31 -9.87 -10.22
C SER A 53 -20.29 -8.86 -11.35
N VAL A 54 -19.22 -8.88 -12.17
CA VAL A 54 -19.02 -7.99 -13.29
C VAL A 54 -18.87 -8.82 -14.56
N ILE A 55 -19.60 -8.45 -15.60
CA ILE A 55 -19.45 -9.03 -16.94
C ILE A 55 -19.17 -7.91 -17.93
N VAL A 56 -18.06 -8.01 -18.66
CA VAL A 56 -17.69 -7.08 -19.71
C VAL A 56 -18.05 -7.71 -21.06
N ALA A 57 -18.94 -7.06 -21.81
CA ALA A 57 -19.35 -7.43 -23.16
C ALA A 57 -18.85 -6.36 -24.13
N ALA A 58 -17.59 -6.47 -24.57
CA ALA A 58 -16.89 -5.42 -25.32
C ALA A 58 -17.50 -5.18 -26.70
N HIS A 59 -17.80 -6.22 -27.46
CA HIS A 59 -18.24 -6.11 -28.86
C HIS A 59 -19.63 -6.71 -29.13
N GLY A 60 -20.45 -6.80 -28.09
CA GLY A 60 -21.74 -7.45 -28.16
C GLY A 60 -21.66 -8.96 -27.86
N THR A 61 -22.81 -9.58 -27.83
CA THR A 61 -22.92 -11.02 -27.56
C THR A 61 -24.05 -11.62 -28.39
N ASP A 62 -23.99 -12.91 -28.61
CA ASP A 62 -25.05 -13.66 -29.28
C ASP A 62 -26.27 -13.91 -28.37
N LEU A 63 -26.21 -13.52 -27.08
CA LEU A 63 -27.30 -13.68 -26.14
C LEU A 63 -28.38 -12.63 -26.36
N PRO A 64 -29.67 -13.01 -26.31
CA PRO A 64 -30.77 -12.06 -26.42
C PRO A 64 -30.73 -10.99 -25.35
N PRO A 65 -31.08 -9.72 -25.66
CA PRO A 65 -31.11 -8.62 -24.69
C PRO A 65 -31.96 -8.91 -23.43
N ALA A 66 -33.03 -9.69 -23.56
CA ALA A 66 -33.88 -10.09 -22.43
C ALA A 66 -33.14 -10.93 -21.40
N GLU A 67 -32.23 -11.82 -21.82
CA GLU A 67 -31.39 -12.60 -20.90
C GLU A 67 -30.42 -11.72 -20.13
N TRP A 68 -29.83 -10.73 -20.81
CA TRP A 68 -28.96 -9.76 -20.18
C TRP A 68 -29.71 -8.90 -19.16
N LEU A 69 -30.90 -8.46 -19.49
CA LEU A 69 -31.75 -7.72 -18.58
C LEU A 69 -32.04 -8.52 -17.30
N ALA A 70 -32.41 -9.79 -17.44
CA ALA A 70 -32.65 -10.69 -16.30
C ALA A 70 -31.37 -10.85 -15.43
N ARG A 71 -30.19 -11.05 -16.03
CA ARG A 71 -28.92 -11.14 -15.28
C ARG A 71 -28.60 -9.87 -14.51
N VAL A 72 -28.80 -8.70 -15.12
CA VAL A 72 -28.63 -7.40 -14.44
C VAL A 72 -29.62 -7.26 -13.30
N GLU A 73 -30.89 -7.54 -13.51
CA GLU A 73 -31.92 -7.48 -12.44
C GLU A 73 -31.60 -8.41 -11.26
N HIS A 74 -30.87 -9.52 -11.50
CA HIS A 74 -30.40 -10.44 -10.45
C HIS A 74 -29.02 -10.08 -9.87
N GLY A 75 -28.47 -8.89 -10.18
CA GLY A 75 -27.33 -8.30 -9.48
C GLY A 75 -26.00 -8.34 -10.24
N VAL A 76 -25.99 -8.68 -11.52
CA VAL A 76 -24.80 -8.51 -12.37
C VAL A 76 -24.59 -7.04 -12.69
N ILE A 77 -23.37 -6.57 -12.66
CA ILE A 77 -22.96 -5.31 -13.27
C ILE A 77 -22.48 -5.63 -14.69
N LEU A 78 -23.28 -5.24 -15.68
CA LEU A 78 -22.96 -5.39 -17.08
C LEU A 78 -22.20 -4.17 -17.58
N VAL A 79 -21.00 -4.37 -18.12
CA VAL A 79 -20.23 -3.34 -18.79
C VAL A 79 -20.36 -3.52 -20.30
N VAL A 80 -20.75 -2.47 -21.01
CA VAL A 80 -20.86 -2.44 -22.48
C VAL A 80 -20.00 -1.34 -23.06
N GLU A 81 -19.33 -1.58 -24.17
CA GLU A 81 -18.41 -0.65 -24.81
C GLU A 81 -18.98 -0.10 -26.11
N GLY A 82 -18.76 1.21 -26.32
CA GLY A 82 -18.97 1.91 -27.58
C GLY A 82 -20.34 1.68 -28.19
N GLU A 83 -20.35 1.49 -29.52
CA GLU A 83 -21.53 1.17 -30.31
C GLU A 83 -21.67 -0.35 -30.46
N SER A 84 -22.77 -0.89 -29.97
CA SER A 84 -23.13 -2.29 -30.14
C SER A 84 -24.66 -2.47 -30.06
N PRO A 85 -25.24 -3.54 -30.66
CA PRO A 85 -26.65 -3.87 -30.48
C PRO A 85 -27.04 -4.03 -29.02
N LEU A 86 -26.13 -4.55 -28.19
CA LEU A 86 -26.34 -4.70 -26.76
C LEU A 86 -26.39 -3.34 -26.06
N ALA A 87 -25.45 -2.42 -26.34
CA ALA A 87 -25.48 -1.06 -25.80
C ALA A 87 -26.77 -0.33 -26.19
N ALA A 88 -27.20 -0.47 -27.46
CA ALA A 88 -28.42 0.13 -27.95
C ALA A 88 -29.68 -0.43 -27.26
N SER A 89 -29.70 -1.70 -26.87
CA SER A 89 -30.82 -2.32 -26.14
C SER A 89 -30.95 -1.79 -24.72
N PHE A 90 -29.86 -1.31 -24.12
CA PHE A 90 -29.84 -0.62 -22.83
C PHE A 90 -29.94 0.90 -22.94
N GLY A 91 -30.23 1.43 -24.14
CA GLY A 91 -30.52 2.85 -24.39
C GLY A 91 -29.30 3.72 -24.72
N PHE A 92 -28.13 3.15 -24.88
CA PHE A 92 -26.91 3.85 -25.33
C PHE A 92 -26.79 3.74 -26.85
N ARG A 93 -27.09 4.84 -27.56
CA ARG A 93 -27.19 4.85 -29.02
C ARG A 93 -26.37 5.97 -29.63
N PRO A 94 -25.66 5.75 -30.73
CA PRO A 94 -25.03 6.84 -31.43
C PRO A 94 -26.08 7.84 -31.89
N SER A 95 -25.80 9.11 -31.70
CA SER A 95 -26.64 10.22 -32.18
C SER A 95 -26.33 10.53 -33.66
N THR A 96 -27.15 11.36 -34.30
CA THR A 96 -26.88 11.86 -35.64
C THR A 96 -25.84 12.98 -35.67
N SER A 97 -25.31 13.37 -34.52
CA SER A 97 -24.29 14.42 -34.40
C SER A 97 -22.97 13.98 -35.01
N PRO A 98 -22.12 14.89 -35.48
CA PRO A 98 -20.75 14.57 -35.92
C PRO A 98 -19.95 13.90 -34.80
N HIS A 99 -19.00 13.07 -35.21
CA HIS A 99 -18.02 12.49 -34.27
C HIS A 99 -17.25 13.59 -33.52
N VAL A 100 -16.75 13.25 -32.36
CA VAL A 100 -15.93 14.12 -31.51
C VAL A 100 -14.53 13.53 -31.33
N SER A 101 -13.52 14.34 -31.59
CA SER A 101 -12.13 13.96 -31.33
C SER A 101 -11.84 14.11 -29.83
N VAL A 102 -11.77 12.99 -29.12
CA VAL A 102 -11.57 12.97 -27.66
C VAL A 102 -10.10 12.80 -27.35
N ARG A 103 -9.51 13.77 -26.67
CA ARG A 103 -8.19 13.69 -26.08
C ARG A 103 -8.16 14.15 -24.62
N SER A 104 -9.07 15.04 -24.24
CA SER A 104 -9.17 15.59 -22.89
C SER A 104 -10.49 15.20 -22.25
N VAL A 105 -10.41 14.64 -21.06
CA VAL A 105 -11.55 14.10 -20.30
C VAL A 105 -11.78 14.94 -19.05
N ALA A 106 -13.04 15.17 -18.71
CA ALA A 106 -13.45 15.70 -17.42
C ALA A 106 -14.19 14.58 -16.66
N ASP A 107 -13.58 14.09 -15.60
CA ASP A 107 -14.24 13.19 -14.67
C ASP A 107 -15.05 14.01 -13.66
N LEU A 108 -16.31 13.66 -13.45
CA LEU A 108 -17.21 14.44 -12.61
C LEU A 108 -16.95 14.24 -11.11
N ARG A 109 -16.18 13.23 -10.74
CA ARG A 109 -15.73 12.98 -9.38
C ARG A 109 -14.53 13.85 -9.01
N ALA A 110 -13.67 14.13 -9.98
CA ALA A 110 -12.46 14.94 -9.82
C ALA A 110 -12.35 15.96 -10.97
N PRO A 111 -13.19 16.99 -10.99
CA PRO A 111 -13.29 17.94 -12.13
C PRO A 111 -12.01 18.74 -12.34
N ASP A 112 -11.19 18.93 -11.30
CA ASP A 112 -9.92 19.66 -11.36
C ASP A 112 -8.77 18.78 -11.88
N LEU A 113 -8.91 17.46 -11.87
CA LEU A 113 -7.89 16.56 -12.39
C LEU A 113 -7.75 16.72 -13.90
N ARG A 114 -6.51 16.92 -14.34
CA ARG A 114 -6.19 16.98 -15.77
C ARG A 114 -5.99 15.56 -16.30
N ILE A 115 -6.98 15.09 -17.08
CA ILE A 115 -6.94 13.79 -17.74
C ILE A 115 -6.74 14.03 -19.23
N VAL A 116 -5.62 13.57 -19.78
CA VAL A 116 -5.26 13.75 -21.19
C VAL A 116 -4.80 12.41 -21.75
N TRP A 117 -5.46 11.94 -22.80
CA TRP A 117 -5.05 10.71 -23.47
C TRP A 117 -3.80 10.92 -24.32
N GLU A 118 -2.92 9.93 -24.38
CA GLU A 118 -1.72 9.99 -25.22
C GLU A 118 -2.09 10.26 -26.68
N LYS A 119 -3.10 9.53 -27.19
CA LYS A 119 -3.63 9.66 -28.55
C LYS A 119 -5.11 10.03 -28.50
N ALA A 120 -5.51 10.96 -29.38
CA ALA A 120 -6.92 11.26 -29.57
C ALA A 120 -7.65 10.09 -30.23
N LEU A 121 -8.91 9.88 -29.85
CA LEU A 121 -9.82 8.96 -30.53
C LEU A 121 -10.99 9.74 -31.13
N ASP A 122 -11.37 9.40 -32.33
CA ASP A 122 -12.56 9.93 -32.99
C ASP A 122 -13.74 9.04 -32.63
N LEU A 123 -14.66 9.55 -31.80
CA LEU A 123 -15.76 8.78 -31.22
C LEU A 123 -17.12 9.35 -31.66
N PRO A 124 -18.14 8.50 -31.90
CA PRO A 124 -19.50 8.99 -32.08
C PRO A 124 -20.02 9.66 -30.80
N VAL A 125 -20.89 10.64 -30.95
CA VAL A 125 -21.64 11.22 -29.84
C VAL A 125 -22.80 10.29 -29.51
N PHE A 126 -23.02 9.98 -28.22
CA PHE A 126 -24.06 9.07 -27.79
C PHE A 126 -25.21 9.77 -27.08
N GLU A 127 -26.43 9.35 -27.41
CA GLU A 127 -27.59 9.53 -26.56
C GLU A 127 -27.54 8.50 -25.43
N ILE A 128 -27.85 8.94 -24.22
CA ILE A 128 -27.84 8.09 -23.02
C ILE A 128 -29.25 8.06 -22.39
N PRO A 129 -29.62 7.00 -21.67
CA PRO A 129 -30.88 6.95 -20.92
C PRO A 129 -31.04 8.12 -19.97
N ALA A 130 -32.26 8.65 -19.80
CA ALA A 130 -32.54 9.81 -18.97
C ALA A 130 -32.24 9.59 -17.47
N ASP A 131 -32.31 8.35 -17.02
CA ASP A 131 -31.96 7.90 -15.65
C ASP A 131 -30.50 7.53 -15.48
N ALA A 132 -29.70 7.55 -16.55
CA ALA A 132 -28.27 7.25 -16.47
C ALA A 132 -27.49 8.43 -15.86
N ARG A 133 -26.68 8.11 -14.86
CA ARG A 133 -25.69 9.04 -14.32
C ARG A 133 -24.48 9.06 -15.21
N VAL A 134 -24.02 10.26 -15.58
CA VAL A 134 -22.74 10.47 -16.27
C VAL A 134 -21.62 10.55 -15.26
N PHE A 135 -20.53 9.83 -15.48
CA PHE A 135 -19.32 9.82 -14.64
C PHE A 135 -18.19 10.60 -15.28
N ALA A 136 -18.01 10.49 -16.61
CA ALA A 136 -16.99 11.23 -17.34
C ALA A 136 -17.53 11.76 -18.67
N ARG A 137 -16.96 12.90 -19.11
CA ARG A 137 -17.32 13.60 -20.36
C ARG A 137 -16.06 14.02 -21.10
N GLU A 138 -16.20 14.16 -22.43
CA GLU A 138 -15.24 14.96 -23.17
C GLU A 138 -15.21 16.39 -22.59
N ARG A 139 -14.01 16.97 -22.44
CA ARG A 139 -13.84 18.23 -21.67
C ARG A 139 -14.53 19.43 -22.29
N TRP A 140 -14.52 19.55 -23.62
CA TRP A 140 -14.96 20.76 -24.31
C TRP A 140 -16.40 20.67 -24.80
N GLN A 141 -16.74 19.62 -25.57
CA GLN A 141 -18.08 19.40 -26.12
C GLN A 141 -19.06 18.78 -25.13
N LYS A 142 -18.56 18.32 -23.97
CA LYS A 142 -19.34 17.68 -22.89
C LYS A 142 -20.05 16.38 -23.29
N SER A 143 -19.65 15.76 -24.40
CA SER A 143 -20.17 14.46 -24.80
C SER A 143 -19.89 13.41 -23.71
N PRO A 144 -20.89 12.60 -23.32
CA PRO A 144 -20.69 11.56 -22.31
C PRO A 144 -19.69 10.50 -22.81
N LEU A 145 -18.81 10.06 -21.90
CA LEU A 145 -17.80 9.03 -22.17
C LEU A 145 -17.95 7.81 -21.25
N ILE A 146 -18.48 8.04 -20.05
CA ILE A 146 -18.86 6.96 -19.11
C ILE A 146 -20.21 7.35 -18.53
N ALA A 147 -21.18 6.45 -18.64
CA ALA A 147 -22.50 6.61 -18.02
C ALA A 147 -23.06 5.25 -17.58
N GLY A 148 -23.94 5.26 -16.61
CA GLY A 148 -24.55 4.02 -16.13
C GLY A 148 -25.72 4.26 -15.19
N TYR A 149 -26.50 3.22 -14.94
CA TYR A 149 -27.65 3.24 -14.06
C TYR A 149 -27.85 1.90 -13.36
N ARG A 150 -28.52 1.92 -12.23
CA ARG A 150 -28.92 0.69 -11.52
C ARG A 150 -30.22 0.12 -12.10
N LYS A 151 -30.30 -1.19 -12.14
CA LYS A 151 -31.48 -1.90 -12.60
C LYS A 151 -31.67 -3.18 -11.76
N GLY A 152 -32.75 -3.23 -11.00
CA GLY A 152 -32.94 -4.32 -10.03
C GLY A 152 -31.84 -4.33 -8.96
N ALA A 153 -31.23 -5.48 -8.74
CA ALA A 153 -30.09 -5.64 -7.84
C ALA A 153 -28.72 -5.36 -8.48
N GLY A 154 -28.65 -5.16 -9.79
CA GLY A 154 -27.42 -4.90 -10.54
C GLY A 154 -27.40 -3.53 -11.21
N ALA A 155 -26.57 -3.41 -12.25
CA ALA A 155 -26.38 -2.15 -12.97
C ALA A 155 -25.89 -2.38 -14.40
N VAL A 156 -26.02 -1.34 -15.21
CA VAL A 156 -25.37 -1.24 -16.53
C VAL A 156 -24.40 -0.08 -16.51
N LEU A 157 -23.17 -0.32 -16.91
CA LEU A 157 -22.15 0.70 -17.15
C LEU A 157 -21.81 0.69 -18.64
N TRP A 158 -21.93 1.85 -19.27
CA TRP A 158 -21.49 2.07 -20.63
C TRP A 158 -20.22 2.94 -20.64
N VAL A 159 -19.26 2.56 -21.49
CA VAL A 159 -18.03 3.32 -21.75
C VAL A 159 -17.89 3.57 -23.26
N ALA A 160 -17.57 4.81 -23.65
CA ALA A 160 -17.44 5.17 -25.06
C ALA A 160 -16.24 4.52 -25.78
N ALA A 161 -15.23 4.12 -25.02
CA ALA A 161 -14.03 3.43 -25.50
C ALA A 161 -13.49 2.52 -24.37
N PRO A 162 -12.73 1.45 -24.71
CA PRO A 162 -12.09 0.60 -23.70
C PRO A 162 -11.10 1.39 -22.83
N PRO A 163 -10.75 0.90 -21.62
CA PRO A 163 -9.89 1.62 -20.68
C PRO A 163 -8.44 1.80 -21.17
N GLY A 164 -8.02 1.09 -22.20
CA GLY A 164 -6.67 1.07 -22.75
C GLY A 164 -5.96 -0.25 -22.44
N PRO A 165 -4.85 -0.56 -23.14
CA PRO A 165 -4.21 -1.89 -23.08
C PRO A 165 -3.81 -2.35 -21.68
N ARG A 166 -3.46 -1.41 -20.79
CA ARG A 166 -3.08 -1.70 -19.40
C ARG A 166 -4.20 -1.39 -18.39
N GLY A 167 -5.37 -0.88 -18.88
CA GLY A 167 -6.56 -0.64 -18.05
C GLY A 167 -6.62 0.71 -17.33
N TYR A 168 -5.63 1.58 -17.46
CA TYR A 168 -5.63 2.90 -16.79
C TYR A 168 -5.34 4.09 -17.72
N GLU A 169 -5.12 3.86 -19.00
CA GLU A 169 -4.65 4.92 -19.92
C GLU A 169 -5.73 5.95 -20.28
N ARG A 170 -7.00 5.67 -20.00
CA ARG A 170 -8.08 6.55 -20.43
C ARG A 170 -8.95 7.07 -19.31
N PHE A 171 -9.34 6.19 -18.39
CA PHE A 171 -10.37 6.48 -17.39
C PHE A 171 -9.90 6.17 -15.97
N PRO A 172 -9.19 7.10 -15.31
CA PRO A 172 -8.63 6.86 -13.97
C PRO A 172 -9.66 6.41 -12.93
N TYR A 173 -10.89 6.95 -12.96
CA TYR A 173 -11.92 6.67 -11.95
C TYR A 173 -13.01 5.68 -12.42
N LEU A 174 -12.69 4.83 -13.38
CA LEU A 174 -13.59 3.75 -13.81
C LEU A 174 -13.91 2.73 -12.67
N PRO A 175 -12.94 2.35 -11.81
CA PRO A 175 -13.23 1.56 -10.62
C PRO A 175 -14.26 2.21 -9.70
N GLN A 176 -14.15 3.51 -9.45
CA GLN A 176 -15.08 4.25 -8.61
C GLN A 176 -16.49 4.34 -9.23
N ALA A 177 -16.58 4.40 -10.56
CA ALA A 177 -17.88 4.33 -11.24
C ALA A 177 -18.58 3.00 -11.02
N LEU A 178 -17.83 1.88 -11.04
CA LEU A 178 -18.37 0.56 -10.72
C LEU A 178 -18.86 0.48 -9.25
N ILE A 179 -18.10 1.06 -8.30
CA ILE A 179 -18.52 1.16 -6.89
C ILE A 179 -19.81 1.96 -6.73
N ASP A 180 -19.93 3.10 -7.39
CA ASP A 180 -21.14 3.93 -7.34
C ASP A 180 -22.38 3.21 -7.92
N LEU A 181 -22.15 2.27 -8.82
CA LEU A 181 -23.18 1.40 -9.38
C LEU A 181 -23.47 0.16 -8.51
N GLY A 182 -22.77 -0.01 -7.41
CA GLY A 182 -23.05 -1.04 -6.41
C GLY A 182 -22.09 -2.22 -6.40
N LEU A 183 -20.93 -2.13 -7.04
CA LEU A 183 -19.86 -3.10 -6.84
C LEU A 183 -19.27 -2.92 -5.45
N GLU A 184 -19.27 -3.99 -4.67
CA GLU A 184 -18.58 -4.02 -3.37
C GLU A 184 -17.20 -4.65 -3.56
N PRO A 185 -16.12 -4.00 -3.09
CA PRO A 185 -14.78 -4.60 -3.12
C PRO A 185 -14.77 -5.93 -2.36
N PRO A 186 -14.33 -7.05 -2.99
CA PRO A 186 -14.60 -8.38 -2.43
C PRO A 186 -13.70 -8.76 -1.26
N PHE A 187 -12.47 -8.26 -1.22
CA PHE A 187 -11.46 -8.69 -0.25
C PHE A 187 -10.79 -7.50 0.42
N ARG A 188 -10.15 -7.74 1.57
CA ARG A 188 -9.47 -6.69 2.34
C ARG A 188 -8.10 -7.16 2.80
N SER A 189 -7.08 -6.37 2.51
CA SER A 189 -5.78 -6.47 3.15
C SER A 189 -5.70 -5.53 4.35
N SER A 190 -4.94 -5.91 5.37
CA SER A 190 -4.60 -5.04 6.51
C SER A 190 -3.07 -4.86 6.61
N ARG A 191 -2.36 -4.78 5.48
CA ARG A 191 -0.90 -4.90 5.41
C ARG A 191 -0.20 -3.71 4.75
N LEU A 192 -0.96 -2.67 4.39
CA LEU A 192 -0.39 -1.45 3.83
C LEU A 192 0.27 -0.61 4.93
N TRP A 193 1.38 -0.01 4.57
CA TRP A 193 2.04 1.05 5.32
C TRP A 193 1.82 2.38 4.60
N ALA A 194 1.94 3.50 5.31
CA ALA A 194 1.92 4.81 4.68
C ALA A 194 2.92 5.74 5.36
N PHE A 195 3.64 6.52 4.57
CA PHE A 195 4.42 7.65 5.07
C PHE A 195 3.49 8.80 5.43
N PHE A 196 3.73 9.42 6.55
CA PHE A 196 2.89 10.47 7.11
C PHE A 196 3.72 11.67 7.56
N ASP A 197 3.38 12.83 7.01
CA ASP A 197 3.94 14.10 7.44
C ASP A 197 2.86 14.94 8.14
N SER A 198 3.08 15.21 9.42
CA SER A 198 2.17 15.98 10.27
C SER A 198 1.96 17.41 9.79
N ALA A 199 2.90 18.00 9.03
CA ALA A 199 2.74 19.33 8.47
C ALA A 199 1.52 19.46 7.57
N TYR A 200 1.13 18.39 6.87
CA TYR A 200 -0.08 18.34 6.05
C TYR A 200 -1.36 18.03 6.84
N ARG A 201 -1.24 17.63 8.11
CA ARG A 201 -2.36 17.15 8.95
C ARG A 201 -2.40 17.78 10.35
N ALA A 202 -1.73 18.91 10.58
CA ALA A 202 -1.58 19.54 11.89
C ALA A 202 -2.90 19.94 12.60
N ARG A 203 -4.00 20.08 11.85
CA ARG A 203 -5.31 20.52 12.37
C ARG A 203 -6.44 19.56 12.04
N VAL A 204 -6.19 18.26 12.17
CA VAL A 204 -7.18 17.23 11.85
C VAL A 204 -7.64 16.49 13.12
N ASP A 205 -8.81 15.88 13.03
CA ASP A 205 -9.24 14.86 13.97
C ASP A 205 -8.49 13.56 13.70
N VAL A 206 -7.52 13.23 14.55
CA VAL A 206 -6.64 12.07 14.36
C VAL A 206 -7.39 10.74 14.52
N ASP A 207 -8.43 10.66 15.35
CA ASP A 207 -9.26 9.47 15.49
C ASP A 207 -10.04 9.19 14.22
N TYR A 208 -10.67 10.23 13.65
CA TYR A 208 -11.36 10.11 12.36
C TYR A 208 -10.44 9.63 11.24
N PHE A 209 -9.19 10.10 11.20
CA PHE A 209 -8.23 9.65 10.21
C PHE A 209 -7.73 8.24 10.47
N ALA A 210 -7.45 7.87 11.72
CA ALA A 210 -7.01 6.52 12.09
C ALA A 210 -8.05 5.46 11.69
N GLU A 211 -9.34 5.71 11.96
CA GLU A 211 -10.43 4.84 11.50
C GLU A 211 -10.42 4.67 9.98
N ARG A 212 -10.28 5.76 9.22
CA ARG A 212 -10.26 5.71 7.76
C ARG A 212 -9.02 5.03 7.21
N TRP A 213 -7.84 5.28 7.78
CA TRP A 213 -6.61 4.61 7.39
C TRP A 213 -6.73 3.10 7.59
N ARG A 214 -7.22 2.69 8.76
CA ARG A 214 -7.45 1.27 9.02
C ARG A 214 -8.47 0.65 8.07
N ALA A 215 -9.57 1.33 7.83
CA ALA A 215 -10.58 0.90 6.85
C ALA A 215 -10.02 0.77 5.43
N SER A 216 -8.98 1.53 5.08
CA SER A 216 -8.27 1.47 3.80
C SER A 216 -7.16 0.41 3.76
N GLY A 217 -6.99 -0.39 4.83
CA GLY A 217 -5.98 -1.45 4.91
C GLY A 217 -4.62 -1.01 5.43
N ILE A 218 -4.47 0.25 5.86
CA ILE A 218 -3.22 0.77 6.45
C ILE A 218 -3.07 0.19 7.86
N SER A 219 -1.94 -0.48 8.11
CA SER A 219 -1.59 -1.12 9.38
C SER A 219 -0.43 -0.45 10.10
N ALA A 220 0.29 0.42 9.42
CA ALA A 220 1.35 1.22 10.04
C ALA A 220 1.49 2.59 9.37
N LEU A 221 1.82 3.60 10.18
CA LEU A 221 2.23 4.92 9.73
C LEU A 221 3.72 5.12 10.03
N HIS A 222 4.47 5.58 9.04
CA HIS A 222 5.85 6.06 9.18
C HIS A 222 5.80 7.57 9.28
N VAL A 223 5.87 8.09 10.51
CA VAL A 223 5.65 9.51 10.83
C VAL A 223 6.95 10.28 10.72
N ALA A 224 6.97 11.39 9.98
CA ALA A 224 8.08 12.30 9.83
C ALA A 224 8.54 12.83 11.22
N ALA A 225 9.55 12.18 11.79
CA ALA A 225 9.92 12.36 13.20
C ALA A 225 10.78 13.60 13.46
N TRP A 226 11.40 14.20 12.42
CA TRP A 226 12.16 15.45 12.56
C TRP A 226 11.31 16.64 13.00
N HIS A 227 9.98 16.62 12.81
CA HIS A 227 9.07 17.64 13.32
C HIS A 227 8.92 17.62 14.86
N PHE A 228 9.36 16.54 15.51
CA PHE A 228 9.26 16.33 16.96
C PHE A 228 10.64 16.21 17.62
N TRP A 229 11.68 16.63 16.90
CA TRP A 229 13.06 16.57 17.40
C TRP A 229 13.26 17.46 18.62
N GLU A 230 12.89 18.73 18.49
CA GLU A 230 12.84 19.65 19.60
C GLU A 230 11.64 19.37 20.52
N ARG A 231 11.82 19.55 21.81
CA ARG A 231 10.72 19.40 22.78
C ARG A 231 9.81 20.61 22.73
N ASP A 232 8.62 20.44 22.20
CA ASP A 232 7.54 21.42 22.19
C ASP A 232 6.26 20.80 22.76
N PRO A 233 5.68 21.33 23.83
CA PRO A 233 4.52 20.72 24.48
C PRO A 233 3.32 20.51 23.54
N GLN A 234 3.10 21.42 22.60
CA GLN A 234 1.96 21.32 21.66
C GLN A 234 2.19 20.22 20.62
N SER A 235 3.37 20.17 20.02
CA SER A 235 3.76 19.14 19.06
C SER A 235 3.83 17.76 19.72
N ASP A 236 4.40 17.69 20.94
CA ASP A 236 4.48 16.45 21.71
C ASP A 236 3.09 15.90 22.04
N GLU A 237 2.13 16.76 22.42
CA GLU A 237 0.75 16.35 22.69
C GLU A 237 0.03 15.89 21.42
N TYR A 238 0.25 16.58 20.31
CA TYR A 238 -0.28 16.12 19.01
C TYR A 238 0.20 14.71 18.66
N LEU A 239 1.50 14.45 18.80
CA LEU A 239 2.07 13.14 18.48
C LEU A 239 1.56 12.03 19.42
N ARG A 240 1.44 12.30 20.74
CA ARG A 240 0.83 11.33 21.68
C ARG A 240 -0.59 10.99 21.27
N ARG A 241 -1.41 12.00 20.95
CA ARG A 241 -2.80 11.78 20.48
C ARG A 241 -2.85 11.00 19.19
N LEU A 242 -1.93 11.24 18.24
CA LEU A 242 -1.82 10.49 17.00
C LEU A 242 -1.50 9.01 17.27
N ILE A 243 -0.50 8.74 18.12
CA ILE A 243 -0.12 7.37 18.51
C ILE A 243 -1.29 6.67 19.18
N ASP A 244 -1.92 7.30 20.17
CA ASP A 244 -3.07 6.73 20.89
C ASP A 244 -4.24 6.42 19.95
N ALA A 245 -4.55 7.32 19.02
CA ALA A 245 -5.60 7.10 18.03
C ALA A 245 -5.26 5.92 17.10
N CYS A 246 -4.03 5.85 16.63
CA CYS A 246 -3.56 4.73 15.80
C CYS A 246 -3.66 3.39 16.55
N HIS A 247 -3.22 3.34 17.82
CA HIS A 247 -3.30 2.12 18.63
C HIS A 247 -4.76 1.67 18.86
N ARG A 248 -5.71 2.59 19.10
CA ARG A 248 -7.13 2.26 19.21
C ARG A 248 -7.73 1.66 17.93
N HIS A 249 -7.08 1.87 16.80
CA HIS A 249 -7.48 1.33 15.49
C HIS A 249 -6.52 0.25 14.95
N ALA A 250 -5.71 -0.37 15.80
CA ALA A 250 -4.73 -1.41 15.43
C ALA A 250 -3.75 -0.98 14.31
N ILE A 251 -3.28 0.27 14.37
CA ILE A 251 -2.27 0.85 13.48
C ILE A 251 -1.00 1.08 14.27
N GLN A 252 0.12 0.52 13.81
CA GLN A 252 1.46 0.76 14.34
C GLN A 252 1.97 2.14 13.94
N VAL A 253 2.83 2.75 14.77
CA VAL A 253 3.42 4.06 14.47
C VAL A 253 4.93 3.97 14.54
N TYR A 254 5.59 4.28 13.43
CA TYR A 254 7.04 4.27 13.28
C TYR A 254 7.58 5.69 13.24
N ALA A 255 8.69 5.94 13.93
CA ALA A 255 9.46 7.16 13.76
C ALA A 255 10.23 7.08 12.44
N TRP A 256 9.88 7.89 11.47
CA TRP A 256 10.63 8.02 10.22
C TRP A 256 11.74 9.05 10.43
N LEU A 257 12.98 8.57 10.44
CA LEU A 257 14.21 9.35 10.55
C LEU A 257 14.86 9.40 9.18
N GLU A 258 14.82 10.55 8.53
CA GLU A 258 15.40 10.77 7.22
C GLU A 258 16.85 11.27 7.35
N LEU A 259 17.75 10.35 7.67
CA LEU A 259 19.16 10.65 7.91
C LEU A 259 19.94 10.75 6.60
N PRO A 260 20.93 11.64 6.49
CA PRO A 260 21.52 12.49 7.51
C PRO A 260 20.86 13.88 7.70
N HIS A 261 19.60 14.04 7.25
CA HIS A 261 18.83 15.26 7.50
C HIS A 261 18.54 15.42 9.01
N VAL A 262 18.63 16.64 9.50
CA VAL A 262 18.33 17.05 10.88
C VAL A 262 17.41 18.25 10.87
N SER A 263 16.88 18.64 12.05
CA SER A 263 16.09 19.86 12.18
C SER A 263 16.92 21.11 11.81
N GLU A 264 16.24 22.16 11.36
CA GLU A 264 16.88 23.42 11.01
C GLU A 264 17.60 24.02 12.23
N ALA A 265 16.98 23.98 13.39
CA ALA A 265 17.59 24.51 14.62
C ALA A 265 18.90 23.79 14.99
N PHE A 266 18.91 22.45 14.90
CA PHE A 266 20.13 21.67 15.14
C PHE A 266 21.23 21.98 14.12
N TRP A 267 20.88 22.07 12.84
CA TRP A 267 21.83 22.38 11.77
C TRP A 267 22.44 23.79 11.89
N ASP A 268 21.66 24.77 12.35
CA ASP A 268 22.12 26.14 12.57
C ASP A 268 23.02 26.27 13.81
N GLN A 269 22.78 25.44 14.82
CA GLN A 269 23.60 25.42 16.04
C GLN A 269 24.98 24.75 15.82
N HIS A 270 25.10 23.87 14.78
CA HIS A 270 26.28 23.05 14.56
C HIS A 270 26.87 23.22 13.14
N PRO A 271 27.32 24.44 12.77
CA PRO A 271 27.91 24.69 11.46
C PRO A 271 29.17 23.86 11.18
N GLU A 272 29.89 23.44 12.23
CA GLU A 272 31.09 22.62 12.17
C GLU A 272 30.81 21.16 11.75
N TRP A 273 29.56 20.70 11.90
CA TRP A 273 29.14 19.33 11.56
C TRP A 273 28.41 19.24 10.23
N ARG A 274 28.18 20.35 9.56
CA ARG A 274 27.47 20.36 8.26
C ARG A 274 28.23 19.54 7.22
N GLU A 275 27.52 18.73 6.46
CA GLU A 275 28.10 18.00 5.35
C GLU A 275 28.59 18.96 4.27
N LYS A 276 29.67 18.60 3.56
CA LYS A 276 30.29 19.45 2.54
C LYS A 276 30.20 18.83 1.16
N THR A 277 29.83 19.65 0.20
CA THR A 277 29.83 19.30 -1.23
C THR A 277 31.24 19.27 -1.81
N ALA A 278 31.40 18.82 -3.05
CA ALA A 278 32.67 18.87 -3.76
C ALA A 278 33.17 20.30 -4.03
N LEU A 279 32.30 21.30 -3.99
CA LEU A 279 32.69 22.72 -4.01
C LEU A 279 32.94 23.28 -2.59
N GLN A 280 33.00 22.45 -1.57
CA GLN A 280 33.20 22.82 -0.17
C GLN A 280 32.10 23.75 0.40
N GLN A 281 30.94 23.74 -0.21
CA GLN A 281 29.74 24.42 0.28
C GLN A 281 29.02 23.54 1.32
N ASP A 282 28.25 24.15 2.22
CA ASP A 282 27.39 23.43 3.12
C ASP A 282 26.29 22.68 2.32
N ALA A 283 26.10 21.42 2.61
CA ALA A 283 25.11 20.61 1.92
C ALA A 283 23.70 20.86 2.48
N GLN A 284 23.05 21.86 1.92
CA GLN A 284 21.63 22.03 1.98
C GLN A 284 21.07 21.68 0.60
N LEU A 285 20.50 20.47 0.48
CA LEU A 285 20.02 19.96 -0.79
C LEU A 285 18.50 20.02 -0.81
N ASP A 286 17.97 20.99 -1.57
CA ASP A 286 16.56 21.37 -1.56
C ASP A 286 16.12 21.85 -0.15
N TRP A 287 15.28 21.12 0.53
CA TRP A 287 14.82 21.41 1.89
C TRP A 287 15.66 20.73 3.00
N ARG A 288 16.51 19.74 2.61
CA ARG A 288 17.29 18.92 3.53
C ARG A 288 18.52 19.61 4.07
N LYS A 289 18.71 19.51 5.38
CA LYS A 289 19.84 20.05 6.14
C LYS A 289 20.75 18.90 6.54
N LEU A 290 21.84 18.68 5.82
CA LEU A 290 22.66 17.48 5.94
C LEU A 290 23.82 17.64 6.92
N VAL A 291 23.95 16.68 7.85
CA VAL A 291 25.05 16.59 8.83
C VAL A 291 26.00 15.46 8.47
N ASN A 292 27.29 15.71 8.59
CA ASN A 292 28.33 14.70 8.39
C ASN A 292 28.36 13.68 9.53
N LEU A 293 27.60 12.59 9.39
CA LEU A 293 27.51 11.51 10.37
C LEU A 293 28.79 10.65 10.46
N THR A 294 29.80 10.88 9.61
CA THR A 294 31.12 10.25 9.77
C THR A 294 31.94 10.91 10.87
N ASN A 295 31.62 12.16 11.23
CA ASN A 295 32.16 12.86 12.39
C ASN A 295 31.61 12.23 13.67
N ARG A 296 32.47 11.78 14.57
CA ARG A 296 32.07 11.06 15.80
C ARG A 296 31.29 11.94 16.79
N ASP A 297 31.61 13.23 16.88
CA ASP A 297 30.90 14.14 17.77
C ASP A 297 29.50 14.42 17.22
N ALA A 298 29.39 14.65 15.90
CA ALA A 298 28.12 14.80 15.22
C ALA A 298 27.24 13.54 15.35
N PHE A 299 27.81 12.36 15.09
CA PHE A 299 27.10 11.09 15.30
C PHE A 299 26.61 10.94 16.74
N THR A 300 27.45 11.24 17.73
CA THR A 300 27.08 11.15 19.15
C THR A 300 25.93 12.10 19.51
N ALA A 301 25.97 13.34 19.01
CA ALA A 301 24.92 14.32 19.27
C ALA A 301 23.59 13.94 18.59
N VAL A 302 23.64 13.54 17.31
CA VAL A 302 22.44 13.13 16.55
C VAL A 302 21.85 11.84 17.11
N SER A 303 22.67 10.86 17.48
CA SER A 303 22.17 9.62 18.09
C SER A 303 21.58 9.86 19.50
N ALA A 304 22.13 10.79 20.28
CA ALA A 304 21.54 11.18 21.56
C ALA A 304 20.15 11.84 21.38
N GLY A 305 20.00 12.72 20.40
CA GLY A 305 18.70 13.31 20.05
C GLY A 305 17.69 12.26 19.56
N ALA A 306 18.13 11.33 18.72
CA ALA A 306 17.30 10.22 18.25
C ALA A 306 16.87 9.32 19.44
N ARG A 307 17.76 9.03 20.39
CA ARG A 307 17.41 8.27 21.62
C ARG A 307 16.35 8.99 22.45
N ASP A 308 16.50 10.29 22.68
CA ASP A 308 15.48 11.08 23.39
C ASP A 308 14.14 10.99 22.69
N LEU A 309 14.09 11.20 21.39
CA LEU A 309 12.87 11.11 20.58
C LEU A 309 12.22 9.72 20.67
N LEU A 310 13.00 8.65 20.52
CA LEU A 310 12.51 7.29 20.50
C LEU A 310 12.07 6.77 21.88
N THR A 311 12.62 7.33 22.97
CA THR A 311 12.22 6.95 24.34
C THR A 311 11.07 7.81 24.86
N ARG A 312 10.89 9.02 24.36
CA ARG A 312 9.88 9.99 24.80
C ARG A 312 8.45 9.64 24.41
N PHE A 313 8.25 8.86 23.34
CA PHE A 313 6.94 8.47 22.82
C PHE A 313 6.80 6.94 22.72
N ASP A 314 5.56 6.47 22.62
CA ASP A 314 5.26 5.04 22.51
C ASP A 314 5.28 4.54 21.05
N TRP A 315 6.44 4.66 20.42
CA TRP A 315 6.68 4.16 19.09
C TRP A 315 6.65 2.61 19.02
N ASP A 316 6.12 2.08 17.92
CA ASP A 316 6.16 0.65 17.59
C ASP A 316 7.37 0.28 16.75
N GLY A 317 7.98 1.25 16.09
CA GLY A 317 9.15 1.02 15.25
C GLY A 317 9.89 2.29 14.88
N VAL A 318 11.00 2.08 14.19
CA VAL A 318 11.85 3.13 13.59
C VAL A 318 12.04 2.80 12.11
N ASN A 319 11.93 3.80 11.26
CA ASN A 319 12.36 3.73 9.88
C ASN A 319 13.60 4.61 9.71
N LEU A 320 14.75 3.97 9.49
CA LEU A 320 15.99 4.65 9.09
C LEU A 320 15.93 4.84 7.57
N ALA A 321 15.61 6.05 7.14
CA ALA A 321 15.49 6.36 5.72
C ALA A 321 16.72 7.11 5.21
N GLU A 322 17.06 6.83 3.96
CA GLU A 322 18.02 7.59 3.15
C GLU A 322 19.44 7.72 3.74
N LEU A 323 19.87 6.72 4.52
CA LEU A 323 21.26 6.64 5.02
C LEU A 323 22.25 6.34 3.90
N TYR A 324 22.35 7.27 2.96
CA TYR A 324 23.30 7.36 1.87
C TYR A 324 23.56 8.84 1.55
N PHE A 325 24.24 9.17 0.45
CA PHE A 325 24.64 10.55 0.15
C PHE A 325 23.72 11.16 -0.90
N GLU A 326 23.13 12.32 -0.57
CA GLU A 326 22.19 13.06 -1.41
C GLU A 326 22.84 13.68 -2.66
N SER A 327 23.03 12.87 -3.70
CA SER A 327 23.69 13.31 -4.94
C SER A 327 22.98 12.79 -6.20
N LEU A 328 21.65 12.97 -6.29
CA LEU A 328 20.83 12.44 -7.39
C LEU A 328 21.32 12.80 -8.79
N GLU A 329 22.03 13.92 -8.95
CA GLU A 329 22.66 14.34 -10.21
C GLU A 329 24.05 13.73 -10.41
N GLY A 330 24.57 13.04 -9.39
CA GLY A 330 25.85 12.37 -9.43
C GLY A 330 27.04 13.32 -9.38
N HIS A 331 28.23 12.79 -9.68
CA HIS A 331 29.51 13.51 -9.66
C HIS A 331 29.62 14.62 -10.72
N GLU A 332 28.74 14.60 -11.72
CA GLU A 332 28.68 15.63 -12.77
C GLU A 332 28.23 16.99 -12.24
N ASN A 333 27.49 16.99 -11.12
CA ASN A 333 27.13 18.20 -10.40
C ASN A 333 27.90 18.33 -9.06
N PRO A 334 29.12 18.92 -9.05
CA PRO A 334 29.91 19.00 -7.82
C PRO A 334 29.32 19.92 -6.75
N SER A 335 28.35 20.78 -7.09
CA SER A 335 27.66 21.63 -6.10
C SER A 335 26.70 20.85 -5.21
N ARG A 336 26.34 19.65 -5.60
CA ARG A 336 25.42 18.75 -4.85
C ARG A 336 26.05 17.40 -4.50
N PHE A 337 27.29 17.16 -4.91
CA PHE A 337 27.96 15.87 -4.71
C PHE A 337 28.66 15.82 -3.35
N THR A 338 28.25 14.90 -2.49
CA THR A 338 28.69 14.72 -1.10
C THR A 338 29.16 13.28 -0.83
N PRO A 339 29.84 12.98 0.30
CA PRO A 339 30.39 13.89 1.31
C PRO A 339 31.85 14.23 0.98
N LEU A 340 32.24 15.48 1.12
CA LEU A 340 33.64 15.94 0.93
C LEU A 340 34.17 16.72 2.14
N ASN A 341 33.74 16.36 3.34
CA ASN A 341 34.25 16.91 4.59
C ASN A 341 35.74 16.57 4.79
N ALA A 342 36.45 17.38 5.59
CA ALA A 342 37.88 17.21 5.80
C ALA A 342 38.28 15.85 6.43
N ASP A 343 37.47 15.28 7.27
CA ASP A 343 37.65 13.95 7.86
C ASP A 343 37.45 12.82 6.83
N VAL A 344 36.40 12.90 6.02
CA VAL A 344 36.12 11.98 4.91
C VAL A 344 37.27 11.99 3.88
N ARG A 345 37.69 13.18 3.49
CA ARG A 345 38.84 13.35 2.54
C ARG A 345 40.11 12.77 3.11
N ARG A 346 40.41 12.99 4.38
CA ARG A 346 41.58 12.46 5.06
C ARG A 346 41.58 10.92 5.12
N GLU A 347 40.43 10.31 5.43
CA GLU A 347 40.26 8.87 5.41
C GLU A 347 40.52 8.27 4.03
N PHE A 348 39.92 8.86 2.99
CA PHE A 348 40.13 8.44 1.60
C PHE A 348 41.62 8.59 1.20
N GLN A 349 42.25 9.74 1.53
CA GLN A 349 43.63 10.03 1.20
C GLN A 349 44.63 9.06 1.88
N GLN A 350 44.33 8.58 3.08
CA GLN A 350 45.16 7.57 3.76
C GLN A 350 45.25 6.26 2.96
N THR A 351 44.18 5.88 2.30
CA THR A 351 44.10 4.64 1.52
C THR A 351 44.55 4.85 0.07
N GLU A 352 44.03 5.88 -0.58
CA GLU A 352 44.16 6.05 -2.03
C GLU A 352 45.28 7.00 -2.46
N ARG A 353 45.92 7.68 -1.47
CA ARG A 353 47.11 8.54 -1.64
C ARG A 353 46.89 9.80 -2.49
N PHE A 354 45.62 10.26 -2.62
CA PHE A 354 45.29 11.55 -3.21
C PHE A 354 44.04 12.14 -2.56
N ASP A 355 43.86 13.47 -2.69
CA ASP A 355 42.68 14.14 -2.18
C ASP A 355 41.50 13.96 -3.15
N PRO A 356 40.32 13.48 -2.74
CA PRO A 356 39.18 13.33 -3.63
C PRO A 356 38.68 14.66 -4.23
N LEU A 357 38.99 15.83 -3.66
CA LEU A 357 38.72 17.12 -4.30
C LEU A 357 39.44 17.29 -5.63
N ASP A 358 40.59 16.65 -5.85
CA ASP A 358 41.31 16.67 -7.10
C ASP A 358 40.46 16.11 -8.25
N LEU A 359 39.49 15.24 -7.96
CA LEU A 359 38.55 14.73 -8.96
C LEU A 359 37.62 15.80 -9.50
N PHE A 360 37.40 16.89 -8.76
CA PHE A 360 36.52 17.99 -9.14
C PHE A 360 37.24 19.28 -9.55
N ALA A 361 38.55 19.30 -9.52
CA ALA A 361 39.36 20.40 -9.97
C ALA A 361 39.72 20.23 -11.46
N ALA A 362 39.14 21.05 -12.33
CA ALA A 362 39.31 20.89 -13.80
C ALA A 362 40.75 20.92 -14.27
N GLN A 363 41.68 21.61 -13.56
CA GLN A 363 43.11 21.67 -13.84
C GLN A 363 43.90 20.46 -13.31
N SER A 364 43.33 19.68 -12.42
CA SER A 364 43.98 18.52 -11.82
C SER A 364 44.19 17.40 -12.85
N PRO A 365 45.33 16.69 -12.82
CA PRO A 365 45.50 15.46 -13.60
C PRO A 365 44.52 14.34 -13.14
N ARG A 366 43.97 14.48 -11.93
CA ARG A 366 42.97 13.58 -11.33
C ARG A 366 41.52 13.97 -11.66
N TYR A 367 41.30 15.04 -12.46
CA TYR A 367 39.95 15.45 -12.82
C TYR A 367 39.11 14.25 -13.34
N TRP A 368 37.91 14.08 -12.87
CA TRP A 368 37.10 12.86 -13.10
C TRP A 368 36.95 12.45 -14.58
N GLN A 369 36.96 13.42 -15.51
CA GLN A 369 36.98 13.13 -16.95
C GLN A 369 38.33 12.57 -17.47
N ARG A 370 39.38 12.70 -16.69
CA ARG A 370 40.74 12.21 -17.05
C ARG A 370 41.13 10.98 -16.22
N ASP A 371 40.63 10.87 -14.98
CA ASP A 371 40.97 9.78 -14.08
C ASP A 371 39.69 9.03 -13.65
N ALA A 372 39.07 8.32 -14.60
CA ALA A 372 37.89 7.48 -14.34
C ALA A 372 38.16 6.40 -13.27
N ALA A 373 39.43 5.91 -13.19
CA ALA A 373 39.79 4.93 -12.15
C ALA A 373 39.86 5.58 -10.77
N GLY A 374 40.32 6.84 -10.65
CA GLY A 374 40.30 7.60 -9.42
C GLY A 374 38.85 7.85 -8.94
N LEU A 375 37.98 8.24 -9.88
CA LEU A 375 36.57 8.41 -9.61
C LEU A 375 35.92 7.09 -9.10
N ALA A 376 36.14 5.97 -9.79
CA ALA A 376 35.60 4.67 -9.41
C ALA A 376 36.02 4.28 -7.99
N ARG A 377 37.27 4.54 -7.58
CA ARG A 377 37.74 4.32 -6.21
C ARG A 377 37.01 5.20 -5.19
N PHE A 378 36.71 6.45 -5.52
CA PHE A 378 35.97 7.33 -4.62
C PHE A 378 34.50 6.92 -4.52
N LEU A 379 33.85 6.52 -5.60
CA LEU A 379 32.48 6.01 -5.58
C LEU A 379 32.37 4.71 -4.72
N GLU A 380 33.34 3.80 -4.87
CA GLU A 380 33.43 2.59 -4.06
C GLU A 380 33.67 2.91 -2.56
N PHE A 381 34.50 3.90 -2.27
CA PHE A 381 34.70 4.38 -0.91
C PHE A 381 33.41 4.95 -0.31
N ARG A 382 32.65 5.74 -1.07
CA ARG A 382 31.34 6.27 -0.64
C ARG A 382 30.35 5.14 -0.32
N ALA A 383 30.27 4.11 -1.13
CA ALA A 383 29.40 2.97 -0.89
C ALA A 383 29.77 2.22 0.41
N ARG A 384 31.07 2.03 0.68
CA ARG A 384 31.54 1.46 1.95
C ARG A 384 31.23 2.38 3.14
N LEU A 385 31.35 3.68 2.95
CA LEU A 385 31.05 4.66 3.98
C LEU A 385 29.54 4.65 4.35
N ALA A 386 28.68 4.62 3.34
CA ALA A 386 27.22 4.49 3.55
C ALA A 386 26.87 3.20 4.29
N GLN A 387 27.42 2.05 3.87
CA GLN A 387 27.24 0.78 4.57
C GLN A 387 27.66 0.84 6.05
N ARG A 388 28.81 1.46 6.36
CA ARG A 388 29.29 1.63 7.73
C ARG A 388 28.29 2.44 8.57
N GLN A 389 27.79 3.53 8.05
CA GLN A 389 26.77 4.33 8.72
C GLN A 389 25.48 3.54 8.94
N GLN A 390 25.00 2.84 7.94
CA GLN A 390 23.83 1.97 8.07
C GLN A 390 24.01 0.91 9.17
N THR A 391 25.16 0.25 9.21
CA THR A 391 25.49 -0.73 10.26
C THR A 391 25.52 -0.10 11.65
N GLU A 392 26.14 1.08 11.81
CA GLU A 392 26.19 1.78 13.10
C GLU A 392 24.79 2.21 13.59
N TRP A 393 23.94 2.68 12.67
CA TRP A 393 22.56 3.07 13.02
C TRP A 393 21.65 1.86 13.30
N ILE A 394 21.81 0.75 12.59
CA ILE A 394 21.12 -0.51 12.91
C ILE A 394 21.48 -0.95 14.34
N ALA A 395 22.77 -1.01 14.66
CA ALA A 395 23.24 -1.36 16.01
C ALA A 395 22.73 -0.38 17.09
N PHE A 396 22.65 0.91 16.78
CA PHE A 396 22.10 1.92 17.66
C PHE A 396 20.61 1.67 18.00
N VAL A 397 19.79 1.34 16.99
CA VAL A 397 18.36 1.04 17.22
C VAL A 397 18.21 -0.29 18.00
N GLU A 398 19.05 -1.27 17.74
CA GLU A 398 19.05 -2.53 18.51
C GLU A 398 19.41 -2.32 19.98
N ASP A 399 20.27 -1.36 20.28
CA ASP A 399 20.54 -0.98 21.68
C ASP A 399 19.30 -0.38 22.36
N ILE A 400 18.58 0.53 21.68
CA ILE A 400 17.29 1.05 22.19
C ILE A 400 16.25 -0.06 22.37
N ARG A 401 16.24 -1.06 21.50
CA ARG A 401 15.34 -2.21 21.57
C ARG A 401 15.49 -3.03 22.86
N ARG A 402 16.64 -2.96 23.54
CA ARG A 402 16.80 -3.61 24.87
C ARG A 402 15.92 -2.93 25.93
N GLU A 403 15.67 -1.64 25.80
CA GLU A 403 14.79 -0.86 26.68
C GLU A 403 13.33 -0.86 26.21
N LYS A 404 13.12 -0.95 24.89
CA LYS A 404 11.81 -0.96 24.20
C LYS A 404 11.68 -2.19 23.31
N PRO A 405 11.42 -3.38 23.86
CA PRO A 405 11.45 -4.64 23.12
C PRO A 405 10.41 -4.76 22.00
N GLN A 406 9.35 -3.94 22.04
CA GLN A 406 8.34 -3.86 20.99
C GLN A 406 8.82 -3.17 19.70
N LEU A 407 9.93 -2.45 19.75
CA LEU A 407 10.39 -1.60 18.66
C LEU A 407 10.86 -2.42 17.46
N ASP A 408 10.22 -2.26 16.31
CA ASP A 408 10.69 -2.79 15.01
C ASP A 408 11.71 -1.85 14.36
N LEU A 409 12.43 -2.35 13.37
CA LEU A 409 13.35 -1.58 12.56
C LEU A 409 13.06 -1.77 11.08
N THR A 410 12.88 -0.69 10.37
CA THR A 410 12.83 -0.62 8.91
C THR A 410 14.03 0.18 8.41
N VAL A 411 14.68 -0.27 7.36
CA VAL A 411 15.71 0.48 6.63
C VAL A 411 15.17 0.76 5.24
N THR A 412 14.87 2.02 4.94
CA THR A 412 14.48 2.45 3.59
C THR A 412 15.72 2.68 2.75
N HIS A 413 15.72 2.08 1.57
CA HIS A 413 16.84 2.07 0.64
C HIS A 413 16.34 2.25 -0.78
N ILE A 414 16.83 3.26 -1.49
CA ILE A 414 16.47 3.49 -2.89
C ILE A 414 16.91 2.32 -3.76
N ASP A 415 16.09 1.94 -4.74
CA ASP A 415 16.44 0.86 -5.66
C ASP A 415 17.72 1.17 -6.43
N ASP A 416 18.71 0.32 -6.25
CA ASP A 416 20.02 0.38 -6.91
C ASP A 416 20.29 -0.87 -7.78
N ARG A 417 19.29 -1.76 -7.91
CA ARG A 417 19.39 -2.99 -8.70
C ARG A 417 18.65 -2.93 -10.02
N PHE A 418 17.56 -2.21 -10.07
CA PHE A 418 16.84 -1.92 -11.30
C PHE A 418 17.44 -0.66 -11.97
N ASP A 419 17.50 0.46 -11.24
CA ASP A 419 18.25 1.64 -11.65
C ASP A 419 19.66 1.64 -11.02
N THR A 420 20.60 1.00 -11.71
CA THR A 420 21.99 0.87 -11.23
C THR A 420 22.74 2.20 -11.11
N THR A 421 22.22 3.29 -11.67
CA THR A 421 22.85 4.62 -11.55
C THR A 421 22.77 5.16 -10.13
N MET A 422 21.80 4.70 -9.31
CA MET A 422 21.65 5.13 -7.92
C MET A 422 22.84 4.74 -7.04
N ARG A 423 23.52 3.62 -7.34
CA ARG A 423 24.73 3.24 -6.65
C ARG A 423 25.85 4.26 -6.81
N GLU A 424 26.05 4.77 -8.01
CA GLU A 424 27.11 5.77 -8.28
C GLU A 424 26.73 7.14 -7.72
N LYS A 425 25.47 7.53 -7.89
CA LYS A 425 24.97 8.83 -7.45
C LYS A 425 24.93 8.96 -5.92
N LEU A 426 24.40 7.97 -5.24
CA LEU A 426 24.08 8.04 -3.81
C LEU A 426 25.01 7.23 -2.91
N GLY A 427 25.80 6.31 -3.47
CA GLY A 427 26.53 5.31 -2.67
C GLY A 427 25.64 4.22 -2.09
N ALA A 428 24.38 4.13 -2.53
CA ALA A 428 23.46 3.08 -2.13
C ALA A 428 23.87 1.74 -2.76
N ASP A 429 24.03 0.69 -1.94
CA ASP A 429 24.41 -0.66 -2.42
C ASP A 429 23.72 -1.75 -1.60
N ALA A 430 22.56 -2.19 -2.09
CA ALA A 430 21.76 -3.24 -1.43
C ALA A 430 22.55 -4.55 -1.24
N SER A 431 23.53 -4.87 -2.10
CA SER A 431 24.37 -6.07 -1.93
C SER A 431 25.27 -6.02 -0.70
N ARG A 432 25.46 -4.86 -0.08
CA ARG A 432 26.20 -4.66 1.17
C ARG A 432 25.30 -4.63 2.38
N VAL A 433 24.04 -4.20 2.23
CA VAL A 433 23.09 -4.03 3.33
C VAL A 433 22.31 -5.30 3.61
N LEU A 434 21.82 -5.98 2.57
CA LEU A 434 21.00 -7.19 2.73
C LEU A 434 21.70 -8.36 3.46
N PRO A 435 23.03 -8.58 3.31
CA PRO A 435 23.72 -9.58 4.14
C PRO A 435 23.65 -9.30 5.65
N LEU A 436 23.47 -8.06 6.08
CA LEU A 436 23.30 -7.71 7.50
C LEU A 436 22.04 -8.35 8.12
N LEU A 437 21.05 -8.77 7.31
CA LEU A 437 19.88 -9.53 7.77
C LEU A 437 20.22 -10.91 8.38
N THR A 438 21.43 -11.40 8.19
CA THR A 438 21.91 -12.64 8.86
C THR A 438 22.23 -12.44 10.33
N GLU A 439 22.56 -11.21 10.75
CA GLU A 439 22.99 -10.85 12.09
C GLU A 439 22.02 -9.89 12.79
N HIS A 440 21.24 -9.12 12.00
CA HIS A 440 20.36 -8.09 12.47
C HIS A 440 18.92 -8.33 12.02
N ASP A 441 17.96 -7.94 12.84
CA ASP A 441 16.52 -8.07 12.55
C ASP A 441 15.91 -6.74 12.14
N PHE A 442 15.75 -6.53 10.83
CA PHE A 442 15.09 -5.37 10.25
C PHE A 442 14.28 -5.72 8.99
N THR A 443 13.38 -4.84 8.59
CA THR A 443 12.71 -4.89 7.29
C THR A 443 13.46 -4.00 6.31
N PHE A 444 13.79 -4.50 5.13
CA PHE A 444 14.42 -3.74 4.06
C PHE A 444 13.33 -3.20 3.12
N LEU A 445 13.05 -1.90 3.21
CA LEU A 445 12.05 -1.22 2.41
C LEU A 445 12.72 -0.60 1.17
N ILE A 446 12.40 -1.14 -0.01
CA ILE A 446 12.91 -0.67 -1.29
C ILE A 446 12.07 0.51 -1.74
N GLU A 447 12.70 1.66 -1.98
CA GLU A 447 12.08 2.82 -2.59
C GLU A 447 12.33 2.82 -4.10
N ASP A 448 11.27 2.94 -4.91
CA ASP A 448 11.44 3.04 -6.36
C ASP A 448 11.78 4.47 -6.79
N PRO A 449 12.90 4.71 -7.50
CA PRO A 449 13.30 6.04 -7.88
C PRO A 449 12.42 6.63 -9.00
N ALA A 450 12.32 7.96 -9.03
CA ALA A 450 11.53 8.71 -10.02
C ALA A 450 11.88 8.35 -11.48
N THR A 451 13.10 7.89 -11.73
CA THR A 451 13.58 7.49 -13.06
C THR A 451 12.85 6.31 -13.67
N ILE A 452 12.16 5.49 -12.85
CA ILE A 452 11.45 4.29 -13.31
C ILE A 452 9.93 4.36 -13.14
N TRP A 453 9.36 5.45 -12.64
CA TRP A 453 7.90 5.57 -12.43
C TRP A 453 7.09 5.46 -13.73
N ASN A 454 7.68 5.84 -14.89
CA ASN A 454 7.06 5.72 -16.20
C ASN A 454 6.88 4.27 -16.70
N LEU A 455 7.56 3.30 -16.07
CA LEU A 455 7.46 1.88 -16.47
C LEU A 455 6.16 1.21 -16.02
N GLY A 456 5.36 1.89 -15.20
CA GLY A 456 4.08 1.39 -14.72
C GLY A 456 4.20 0.25 -13.70
N PRO A 457 3.10 -0.46 -13.39
CA PRO A 457 3.06 -1.47 -12.32
C PRO A 457 4.02 -2.64 -12.50
N GLN A 458 4.32 -3.02 -13.74
CA GLN A 458 5.14 -4.20 -14.04
C GLN A 458 6.62 -4.06 -13.64
N ARG A 459 7.04 -2.88 -13.15
CA ARG A 459 8.36 -2.72 -12.55
C ARG A 459 8.52 -3.49 -11.23
N TYR A 460 7.47 -3.66 -10.43
CA TYR A 460 7.56 -4.31 -9.11
C TYR A 460 7.98 -5.79 -9.14
N PRO A 461 7.41 -6.68 -9.96
CA PRO A 461 7.93 -8.05 -10.08
C PRO A 461 9.37 -8.09 -10.61
N GLN A 462 9.76 -7.12 -11.45
CA GLN A 462 11.14 -7.04 -11.94
C GLN A 462 12.11 -6.59 -10.84
N ILE A 463 11.73 -5.64 -9.99
CA ILE A 463 12.49 -5.26 -8.80
C ILE A 463 12.61 -6.48 -7.88
N ALA A 464 11.49 -7.11 -7.51
CA ALA A 464 11.49 -8.29 -6.65
C ALA A 464 12.44 -9.38 -7.15
N ALA A 465 12.43 -9.68 -8.46
CA ALA A 465 13.32 -10.67 -9.08
C ALA A 465 14.82 -10.32 -8.96
N ARG A 466 15.17 -9.03 -8.90
CA ARG A 466 16.57 -8.57 -8.76
C ARG A 466 17.06 -8.58 -7.32
N TYR A 467 16.16 -8.38 -6.36
CA TYR A 467 16.51 -8.42 -4.93
C TYR A 467 16.47 -9.84 -4.33
N ALA A 468 15.64 -10.72 -4.88
CA ALA A 468 15.50 -12.10 -4.39
C ALA A 468 16.82 -12.86 -4.24
N PRO A 469 17.80 -12.77 -5.16
CA PRO A 469 19.08 -13.47 -5.01
C PRO A 469 20.00 -12.91 -3.92
N LEU A 470 19.73 -11.72 -3.38
CA LEU A 470 20.61 -11.01 -2.45
C LEU A 470 20.37 -11.42 -0.98
N THR A 471 19.25 -12.08 -0.68
CA THR A 471 18.91 -12.51 0.68
C THR A 471 18.03 -13.76 0.67
N THR A 472 18.19 -14.61 1.68
CA THR A 472 17.27 -15.72 1.95
C THR A 472 16.04 -15.29 2.74
N ALA A 473 16.08 -14.10 3.38
CA ALA A 473 15.01 -13.53 4.19
C ALA A 473 14.01 -12.73 3.33
N GLN A 474 13.35 -13.41 2.37
CA GLN A 474 12.40 -12.78 1.44
C GLN A 474 11.19 -12.13 2.16
N ASP A 475 10.82 -12.64 3.32
CA ASP A 475 9.76 -12.09 4.17
C ASP A 475 10.13 -10.76 4.83
N LYS A 476 11.39 -10.34 4.74
CA LYS A 476 11.92 -9.06 5.22
C LYS A 476 12.02 -7.98 4.12
N LEU A 477 11.70 -8.31 2.87
CA LEU A 477 11.64 -7.32 1.79
C LEU A 477 10.29 -6.62 1.77
N ALA A 478 10.30 -5.31 1.58
CA ALA A 478 9.12 -4.47 1.37
C ALA A 478 9.37 -3.52 0.19
N ILE A 479 8.31 -2.96 -0.36
CA ILE A 479 8.40 -1.98 -1.45
C ILE A 479 7.62 -0.72 -1.10
N ASP A 480 8.14 0.43 -1.49
CA ASP A 480 7.44 1.70 -1.45
C ASP A 480 6.84 2.05 -2.82
N VAL A 481 5.61 2.52 -2.81
CA VAL A 481 4.86 3.00 -3.97
C VAL A 481 4.73 4.51 -3.88
N ASN A 482 5.48 5.22 -4.72
CA ASN A 482 5.40 6.67 -4.78
C ASN A 482 4.12 7.13 -5.48
N ILE A 483 3.33 7.99 -4.83
CA ILE A 483 2.06 8.56 -5.32
C ILE A 483 2.08 10.09 -5.35
N VAL A 484 3.26 10.65 -5.54
CA VAL A 484 3.48 12.08 -5.71
C VAL A 484 3.32 12.51 -7.17
N GLU A 485 3.22 13.82 -7.43
CA GLU A 485 3.18 14.32 -8.79
C GLU A 485 4.51 14.01 -9.51
N ARG A 486 4.42 13.42 -10.70
CA ARG A 486 5.59 13.06 -11.52
C ARG A 486 6.23 14.30 -12.13
N TYR A 487 7.55 14.28 -12.25
CA TYR A 487 8.32 15.36 -12.90
C TYR A 487 8.12 15.37 -14.42
N GLN A 488 7.95 14.20 -15.03
CA GLN A 488 7.74 14.06 -16.48
C GLN A 488 6.25 14.21 -16.81
N ASP A 489 5.94 14.64 -18.03
CA ASP A 489 4.60 14.57 -18.57
C ASP A 489 4.25 13.11 -18.86
N VAL A 490 3.21 12.61 -18.18
CA VAL A 490 2.71 11.24 -18.29
C VAL A 490 1.22 11.24 -18.55
N TYR A 491 0.76 10.19 -19.19
CA TYR A 491 -0.64 9.99 -19.51
C TYR A 491 -1.21 8.81 -18.71
N PRO A 492 -2.49 8.88 -18.31
CA PRO A 492 -3.44 9.98 -18.53
C PRO A 492 -3.32 11.14 -17.56
N THR A 493 -2.61 10.97 -16.42
CA THR A 493 -2.46 11.98 -15.36
C THR A 493 -1.01 12.06 -14.86
N LYS A 494 -0.63 13.22 -14.31
CA LYS A 494 0.67 13.37 -13.66
C LYS A 494 0.75 12.67 -12.29
N GLN A 495 -0.37 12.56 -11.60
CA GLN A 495 -0.46 11.92 -10.29
C GLN A 495 -0.95 10.48 -10.43
N GLN A 496 -0.36 9.54 -9.68
CA GLN A 496 -0.86 8.18 -9.58
C GLN A 496 -2.16 8.19 -8.77
N THR A 497 -3.28 7.90 -9.43
CA THR A 497 -4.61 7.89 -8.80
C THR A 497 -5.54 6.94 -9.55
N GLY A 498 -6.61 6.51 -8.91
CA GLY A 498 -7.63 5.65 -9.51
C GLY A 498 -7.07 4.31 -10.00
N ALA A 499 -7.46 3.89 -11.19
CA ALA A 499 -7.09 2.60 -11.77
C ALA A 499 -5.57 2.36 -11.79
N GLU A 500 -4.75 3.39 -12.05
CA GLU A 500 -3.29 3.26 -12.03
C GLU A 500 -2.77 2.96 -10.61
N LEU A 501 -3.20 3.74 -9.62
CA LEU A 501 -2.80 3.52 -8.22
C LEU A 501 -3.21 2.13 -7.73
N LEU A 502 -4.44 1.70 -8.05
CA LEU A 502 -4.91 0.38 -7.66
C LEU A 502 -4.06 -0.74 -8.29
N GLN A 503 -3.66 -0.60 -9.55
CA GLN A 503 -2.78 -1.56 -10.21
C GLN A 503 -1.36 -1.55 -9.64
N LEU A 504 -0.80 -0.36 -9.31
CA LEU A 504 0.49 -0.25 -8.63
C LEU A 504 0.46 -1.01 -7.30
N VAL A 505 -0.55 -0.75 -6.47
CA VAL A 505 -0.73 -1.42 -5.18
C VAL A 505 -0.94 -2.93 -5.36
N HIS A 506 -1.79 -3.34 -6.31
CA HIS A 506 -2.08 -4.75 -6.57
C HIS A 506 -0.84 -5.55 -6.99
N VAL A 507 -0.09 -5.03 -7.96
CA VAL A 507 1.11 -5.72 -8.45
C VAL A 507 2.23 -5.71 -7.41
N ALA A 508 2.38 -4.61 -6.65
CA ALA A 508 3.31 -4.53 -5.53
C ALA A 508 2.97 -5.54 -4.42
N ALA A 509 1.70 -5.65 -4.00
CA ALA A 509 1.25 -6.59 -2.97
C ALA A 509 1.39 -8.07 -3.38
N ASN A 510 1.29 -8.36 -4.69
CA ASN A 510 1.57 -9.68 -5.23
C ASN A 510 3.07 -10.00 -5.30
N SER A 511 3.93 -8.99 -5.33
CA SER A 511 5.39 -9.13 -5.47
C SER A 511 6.13 -9.09 -4.13
N PHE A 512 5.61 -8.33 -3.16
CA PHE A 512 6.26 -8.09 -1.87
C PHE A 512 5.35 -8.42 -0.68
N PRO A 513 5.90 -8.82 0.47
CA PRO A 513 5.13 -9.06 1.70
C PRO A 513 4.43 -7.83 2.26
N ARG A 514 5.03 -6.66 2.11
CA ARG A 514 4.53 -5.37 2.60
C ARG A 514 4.70 -4.30 1.54
N VAL A 515 3.73 -3.38 1.52
CA VAL A 515 3.70 -2.26 0.57
C VAL A 515 3.52 -0.97 1.37
N ALA A 516 4.45 -0.06 1.25
CA ALA A 516 4.33 1.31 1.76
C ALA A 516 3.80 2.24 0.67
N LEU A 517 3.13 3.32 1.07
CA LEU A 517 2.59 4.34 0.18
C LEU A 517 3.25 5.68 0.53
N TYR A 518 4.04 6.23 -0.37
CA TYR A 518 4.62 7.55 -0.22
C TYR A 518 3.83 8.56 -1.05
N PHE A 519 3.02 9.44 -0.43
CA PHE A 519 2.74 9.49 0.99
C PHE A 519 1.23 9.71 1.22
N GLU A 520 0.77 9.59 2.46
CA GLU A 520 -0.65 9.60 2.88
C GLU A 520 -1.43 10.80 2.32
N ALA A 521 -0.86 12.01 2.41
CA ALA A 521 -1.54 13.23 1.98
C ALA A 521 -1.76 13.30 0.45
N SER A 522 -1.02 12.54 -0.34
CA SER A 522 -1.18 12.44 -1.80
C SER A 522 -2.28 11.46 -2.22
N ILE A 523 -2.78 10.63 -1.31
CA ILE A 523 -3.85 9.67 -1.63
C ILE A 523 -5.16 10.42 -1.83
N ALA A 524 -5.74 10.31 -3.03
CA ALA A 524 -7.05 10.88 -3.29
C ALA A 524 -8.13 10.21 -2.43
N ARG A 525 -9.08 11.02 -1.90
CA ARG A 525 -10.17 10.49 -1.04
C ARG A 525 -11.00 9.40 -1.73
N SER A 526 -11.14 9.48 -3.04
CA SER A 526 -11.85 8.50 -3.87
C SER A 526 -11.13 7.15 -3.97
N ASP A 527 -9.82 7.11 -3.74
CA ASP A 527 -9.01 5.90 -3.86
C ASP A 527 -8.95 5.11 -2.54
N LEU A 528 -9.01 5.80 -1.40
CA LEU A 528 -8.91 5.18 -0.07
C LEU A 528 -9.79 3.92 0.11
N PRO A 529 -11.09 3.91 -0.26
CA PRO A 529 -11.95 2.74 -0.04
C PRO A 529 -11.54 1.48 -0.82
N LEU A 530 -10.72 1.65 -1.86
CA LEU A 530 -10.30 0.56 -2.76
C LEU A 530 -8.91 0.00 -2.44
N LEU A 531 -8.10 0.71 -1.65
CA LEU A 531 -6.71 0.31 -1.37
C LEU A 531 -6.63 -1.04 -0.65
N ALA A 532 -7.50 -1.29 0.34
CA ALA A 532 -7.53 -2.56 1.05
C ALA A 532 -7.80 -3.74 0.12
N SER A 533 -8.67 -3.56 -0.87
CA SER A 533 -8.98 -4.59 -1.86
C SER A 533 -7.88 -4.74 -2.91
N ALA A 534 -7.32 -3.63 -3.38
CA ALA A 534 -6.18 -3.66 -4.31
C ALA A 534 -4.97 -4.41 -3.72
N ALA A 535 -4.72 -4.25 -2.41
CA ALA A 535 -3.63 -4.91 -1.71
C ALA A 535 -3.93 -6.37 -1.30
N ALA A 536 -5.14 -6.87 -1.53
CA ALA A 536 -5.50 -8.26 -1.25
C ALA A 536 -4.93 -9.19 -2.33
N ALA A 537 -3.96 -10.02 -1.95
CA ALA A 537 -3.30 -10.96 -2.86
C ALA A 537 -4.08 -12.29 -2.90
N VAL A 538 -5.25 -12.27 -3.54
CA VAL A 538 -6.14 -13.43 -3.69
C VAL A 538 -5.94 -14.03 -5.08
N ASP A 539 -5.54 -15.30 -5.11
CA ASP A 539 -5.32 -16.03 -6.37
C ASP A 539 -6.61 -16.67 -6.90
N ARG A 540 -7.50 -17.10 -5.97
CA ARG A 540 -8.74 -17.80 -6.32
C ARG A 540 -9.83 -17.57 -5.27
N ALA A 541 -11.06 -17.40 -5.74
CA ALA A 541 -12.26 -17.39 -4.90
C ALA A 541 -13.43 -18.00 -5.68
N GLU A 542 -13.99 -19.07 -5.17
CA GLU A 542 -15.09 -19.75 -5.85
C GLU A 542 -16.04 -20.48 -4.89
N GLN A 543 -17.27 -20.68 -5.31
CA GLN A 543 -18.25 -21.51 -4.59
C GLN A 543 -18.11 -22.98 -5.04
N VAL A 544 -17.77 -23.86 -4.11
CA VAL A 544 -17.61 -25.30 -4.33
C VAL A 544 -18.45 -26.05 -3.32
N ASN A 545 -19.46 -26.80 -3.77
CA ASN A 545 -20.35 -27.62 -2.91
C ASN A 545 -20.95 -26.83 -1.72
N GLY A 546 -21.38 -25.58 -1.95
CA GLY A 546 -22.00 -24.73 -0.94
C GLY A 546 -21.01 -24.05 0.02
N LYS A 547 -19.71 -24.22 -0.16
CA LYS A 547 -18.66 -23.55 0.59
C LYS A 547 -17.96 -22.52 -0.28
N LEU A 548 -17.55 -21.40 0.31
CA LEU A 548 -16.66 -20.45 -0.35
C LEU A 548 -15.22 -20.88 -0.13
N VAL A 549 -14.53 -21.25 -1.19
CA VAL A 549 -13.09 -21.56 -1.17
C VAL A 549 -12.32 -20.32 -1.60
N VAL A 550 -11.40 -19.88 -0.75
CA VAL A 550 -10.51 -18.73 -1.02
C VAL A 550 -9.07 -19.18 -0.89
N GLU A 551 -8.27 -18.88 -1.90
CA GLU A 551 -6.83 -19.11 -1.91
C GLU A 551 -6.12 -17.77 -2.00
N SER A 552 -5.23 -17.49 -1.04
CA SER A 552 -4.52 -16.23 -0.94
C SER A 552 -3.06 -16.40 -0.53
N ARG A 553 -2.19 -15.56 -1.09
CA ARG A 553 -0.75 -15.56 -0.77
C ARG A 553 -0.45 -14.95 0.58
N ARG A 554 -1.36 -14.14 1.10
CA ARG A 554 -1.23 -13.38 2.34
C ARG A 554 -2.48 -13.52 3.18
N GLY A 555 -2.42 -13.09 4.44
CA GLY A 555 -3.62 -12.94 5.25
C GLY A 555 -4.62 -12.01 4.58
N VAL A 556 -5.90 -12.38 4.57
CA VAL A 556 -6.95 -11.69 3.85
C VAL A 556 -8.27 -11.66 4.63
N GLY A 557 -8.93 -10.51 4.62
CA GLY A 557 -10.32 -10.38 5.07
C GLY A 557 -11.28 -10.72 3.94
N VAL A 558 -12.19 -11.64 4.19
CA VAL A 558 -13.22 -12.09 3.25
C VAL A 558 -14.57 -11.54 3.72
N PRO A 559 -15.35 -10.87 2.87
CA PRO A 559 -16.71 -10.43 3.22
C PRO A 559 -17.55 -11.62 3.63
N TRP A 560 -18.08 -11.59 4.85
CA TRP A 560 -18.87 -12.66 5.41
C TRP A 560 -19.83 -12.13 6.45
N LYS A 561 -21.07 -12.58 6.41
CA LYS A 561 -22.09 -12.20 7.39
C LYS A 561 -22.38 -13.36 8.35
N GLY A 562 -22.34 -13.05 9.64
CA GLY A 562 -22.62 -14.02 10.69
C GLY A 562 -21.42 -14.93 11.04
N PRO A 563 -21.66 -15.93 11.92
CA PRO A 563 -20.62 -16.85 12.36
C PRO A 563 -20.11 -17.73 11.22
N ALA A 564 -18.81 -18.07 11.25
CA ALA A 564 -18.16 -18.88 10.22
C ALA A 564 -17.46 -20.11 10.80
N LEU A 565 -17.50 -21.20 10.03
CA LEU A 565 -16.51 -22.26 10.11
C LEU A 565 -15.44 -21.98 9.05
N VAL A 566 -14.19 -22.17 9.42
CA VAL A 566 -13.07 -22.22 8.47
C VAL A 566 -12.47 -23.62 8.54
N ASP A 567 -12.41 -24.30 7.39
CA ASP A 567 -11.97 -25.69 7.27
C ASP A 567 -12.72 -26.63 8.22
N GLY A 568 -14.04 -26.38 8.37
CA GLY A 568 -14.95 -27.17 9.22
C GLY A 568 -14.85 -26.89 10.72
N LYS A 569 -14.08 -25.89 11.16
CA LYS A 569 -13.90 -25.55 12.59
C LYS A 569 -14.46 -24.15 12.90
N PRO A 570 -15.08 -23.93 14.10
CA PRO A 570 -15.49 -22.60 14.54
C PRO A 570 -14.31 -21.62 14.50
N TRP A 571 -14.56 -20.43 13.94
CA TRP A 571 -13.48 -19.49 13.66
C TRP A 571 -13.58 -18.20 14.49
N PRO A 572 -12.53 -17.84 15.26
CA PRO A 572 -12.60 -16.68 16.15
C PRO A 572 -12.14 -15.35 15.51
N PHE A 573 -11.49 -15.38 14.35
CA PHE A 573 -11.03 -14.16 13.68
C PHE A 573 -12.09 -13.64 12.71
N ALA A 574 -13.14 -13.01 13.27
CA ALA A 574 -14.27 -12.54 12.50
C ALA A 574 -14.94 -11.33 13.16
N SER A 575 -15.27 -10.33 12.34
CA SER A 575 -16.22 -9.27 12.66
C SER A 575 -17.63 -9.65 12.18
N ASP A 576 -18.58 -8.71 12.26
CA ASP A 576 -19.96 -8.95 11.75
C ASP A 576 -20.03 -8.96 10.21
N THR A 577 -18.99 -8.48 9.53
CA THR A 577 -18.94 -8.33 8.07
C THR A 577 -17.73 -8.95 7.38
N THR A 578 -16.74 -9.45 8.15
CA THR A 578 -15.47 -9.91 7.60
C THR A 578 -14.94 -11.09 8.40
N VAL A 579 -14.48 -12.12 7.70
CA VAL A 579 -13.69 -13.23 8.26
C VAL A 579 -12.24 -13.04 7.82
N TRP A 580 -11.31 -13.03 8.77
CA TRP A 580 -9.88 -12.93 8.49
C TRP A 580 -9.26 -14.32 8.39
N LEU A 581 -8.62 -14.58 7.25
CA LEU A 581 -7.96 -15.85 6.94
C LEU A 581 -6.44 -15.70 6.95
N MET A 582 -5.77 -16.78 7.28
CA MET A 582 -4.32 -16.96 7.07
C MET A 582 -3.99 -17.10 5.58
N PRO A 583 -2.71 -17.00 5.18
CA PRO A 583 -2.29 -17.41 3.83
C PRO A 583 -2.61 -18.89 3.56
N GLY A 584 -2.94 -19.21 2.32
CA GLY A 584 -3.25 -20.57 1.86
C GLY A 584 -4.66 -20.69 1.30
N ALA A 585 -5.10 -21.93 1.11
CA ALA A 585 -6.43 -22.27 0.64
C ALA A 585 -7.33 -22.65 1.82
N HIS A 586 -8.45 -21.95 1.98
CA HIS A 586 -9.39 -22.14 3.09
C HIS A 586 -10.82 -22.21 2.56
N ALA A 587 -11.62 -23.08 3.21
CA ALA A 587 -13.04 -23.24 2.93
C ALA A 587 -13.89 -22.62 4.03
N LEU A 588 -14.77 -21.66 3.67
CA LEU A 588 -15.69 -20.98 4.56
C LEU A 588 -17.11 -21.54 4.40
N GLU A 589 -17.78 -21.76 5.53
CA GLU A 589 -19.19 -22.17 5.60
C GLU A 589 -19.87 -21.54 6.83
N PRO A 590 -21.20 -21.37 6.84
CA PRO A 590 -21.90 -20.82 7.98
C PRO A 590 -21.73 -21.69 9.22
N ALA A 591 -21.46 -21.06 10.38
CA ALA A 591 -21.44 -21.73 11.67
C ALA A 591 -22.81 -21.57 12.39
N PRO A 592 -23.25 -22.57 13.19
CA PRO A 592 -24.51 -22.48 13.93
C PRO A 592 -24.46 -21.46 15.08
N GLN A 593 -23.27 -21.17 15.61
CA GLN A 593 -23.11 -20.26 16.75
C GLN A 593 -21.79 -19.47 16.60
N PRO A 594 -21.71 -18.23 17.11
CA PRO A 594 -20.47 -17.47 17.15
C PRO A 594 -19.43 -18.11 18.09
N ALA A 595 -18.16 -17.79 17.87
CA ALA A 595 -17.11 -18.10 18.83
C ALA A 595 -17.34 -17.39 20.19
N PRO A 596 -16.87 -17.94 21.31
CA PRO A 596 -17.08 -17.36 22.66
C PRO A 596 -16.38 -16.01 22.84
N ALA A 597 -15.34 -15.75 22.10
CA ALA A 597 -14.66 -14.47 21.93
C ALA A 597 -14.25 -14.30 20.49
N ARG A 598 -14.14 -13.05 20.03
CA ARG A 598 -13.77 -12.76 18.65
C ARG A 598 -12.64 -11.72 18.58
N VAL A 599 -11.69 -11.96 17.68
CA VAL A 599 -10.77 -10.97 17.20
C VAL A 599 -11.39 -10.35 15.95
N LEU A 600 -11.83 -9.10 16.05
CA LEU A 600 -12.55 -8.39 15.00
C LEU A 600 -11.62 -7.90 13.89
N ASP A 601 -10.39 -7.53 14.28
CA ASP A 601 -9.32 -7.08 13.38
C ASP A 601 -7.95 -7.39 14.00
N PHE A 602 -6.94 -7.61 13.14
CA PHE A 602 -5.60 -7.96 13.59
C PHE A 602 -4.54 -7.43 12.61
N ASN A 603 -3.46 -6.87 13.12
CA ASN A 603 -2.38 -6.34 12.29
C ASN A 603 -1.13 -7.23 12.20
N GLY A 604 -1.07 -8.32 12.98
CA GLY A 604 -0.01 -9.33 12.90
C GLY A 604 -0.27 -10.39 11.82
N ASP A 605 0.73 -11.22 11.56
CA ASP A 605 0.63 -12.37 10.66
C ASP A 605 0.06 -13.57 11.41
N LEU A 606 -1.24 -13.81 11.31
CA LEU A 606 -1.92 -14.96 11.89
C LEU A 606 -1.34 -16.26 11.31
N LYS A 607 -1.01 -17.21 12.18
CA LYS A 607 -0.46 -18.54 11.80
C LYS A 607 -1.45 -19.67 12.07
N THR A 608 -2.12 -19.63 13.21
CA THR A 608 -3.18 -20.56 13.58
C THR A 608 -4.21 -19.86 14.44
N ALA A 609 -5.46 -20.34 14.42
CA ALA A 609 -6.47 -19.93 15.38
C ALA A 609 -7.45 -21.07 15.64
N ALA A 610 -7.94 -21.15 16.89
CA ALA A 610 -8.91 -22.15 17.32
C ALA A 610 -9.79 -21.61 18.44
N VAL A 611 -11.02 -22.11 18.51
CA VAL A 611 -11.89 -21.95 19.68
C VAL A 611 -11.54 -23.07 20.67
N THR A 612 -11.34 -22.73 21.94
CA THR A 612 -11.09 -23.64 23.06
C THR A 612 -12.29 -23.73 23.99
N ALA A 613 -12.27 -24.63 24.95
CA ALA A 613 -13.37 -24.80 25.94
C ALA A 613 -13.64 -23.54 26.77
N GLY A 614 -12.64 -22.65 26.95
CA GLY A 614 -12.73 -21.45 27.79
C GLY A 614 -12.54 -20.14 27.06
N GLY A 615 -12.22 -20.17 25.75
CA GLY A 615 -11.89 -18.95 25.02
C GLY A 615 -11.36 -19.22 23.62
N ILE A 616 -10.27 -18.55 23.25
CA ILE A 616 -9.61 -18.73 21.96
C ILE A 616 -8.10 -18.90 22.13
N GLU A 617 -7.53 -19.68 21.24
CA GLU A 617 -6.08 -19.82 21.11
C GLU A 617 -5.65 -19.41 19.69
N PHE A 618 -4.56 -18.66 19.57
CA PHE A 618 -4.01 -18.33 18.27
C PHE A 618 -2.49 -18.13 18.31
N ALA A 619 -1.82 -18.48 17.23
CA ALA A 619 -0.41 -18.17 17.03
C ALA A 619 -0.25 -17.09 15.98
N TYR A 620 0.72 -16.20 16.18
CA TYR A 620 1.04 -15.13 15.25
C TYR A 620 2.55 -14.89 15.13
N LYS A 621 2.95 -14.16 14.09
CA LYS A 621 4.27 -13.52 13.94
C LYS A 621 4.08 -12.03 13.68
N SER A 622 4.88 -11.18 14.35
CA SER A 622 4.88 -9.74 14.10
C SER A 622 6.28 -9.17 14.24
N THR A 623 6.65 -8.22 13.38
CA THR A 623 7.96 -7.55 13.44
C THR A 623 7.99 -6.44 14.49
N ALA A 624 6.84 -5.81 14.75
CA ALA A 624 6.62 -4.85 15.81
C ALA A 624 5.59 -5.39 16.82
N ARG A 625 5.15 -4.57 17.75
CA ARG A 625 3.98 -4.84 18.60
C ARG A 625 2.80 -5.29 17.74
N ALA A 626 2.20 -6.44 18.03
CA ALA A 626 0.95 -6.84 17.39
C ALA A 626 -0.25 -6.25 18.11
N MET A 627 -1.35 -6.04 17.39
CA MET A 627 -2.55 -5.38 17.89
C MET A 627 -3.78 -6.16 17.46
N ALA A 628 -4.59 -6.59 18.42
CA ALA A 628 -5.81 -7.35 18.20
C ALA A 628 -7.03 -6.57 18.70
N LEU A 629 -7.90 -6.13 17.79
CA LEU A 629 -9.19 -5.54 18.16
C LEU A 629 -10.14 -6.64 18.60
N LEU A 630 -10.59 -6.58 19.84
CA LEU A 630 -11.43 -7.59 20.45
C LEU A 630 -12.90 -7.15 20.54
N ASP A 631 -13.83 -8.11 20.51
CA ASP A 631 -15.25 -7.84 20.79
C ASP A 631 -15.52 -7.55 22.29
N ARG A 632 -14.64 -8.01 23.17
CA ARG A 632 -14.65 -7.76 24.62
C ARG A 632 -13.27 -7.91 25.23
N ALA A 633 -13.02 -7.25 26.35
CA ALA A 633 -11.74 -7.36 27.07
C ALA A 633 -11.54 -8.78 27.63
N PRO A 634 -10.30 -9.29 27.65
CA PRO A 634 -10.00 -10.58 28.25
C PRO A 634 -10.04 -10.51 29.78
N SER A 635 -10.52 -11.59 30.43
CA SER A 635 -10.36 -11.77 31.86
C SER A 635 -9.02 -12.38 32.23
N ARG A 636 -8.40 -13.13 31.30
CA ARG A 636 -7.08 -13.73 31.43
C ARG A 636 -6.42 -13.83 30.08
N LEU A 637 -5.14 -13.53 30.08
CA LEU A 637 -4.24 -13.63 28.92
C LEU A 637 -3.04 -14.48 29.29
N GLU A 638 -2.74 -15.49 28.47
CA GLU A 638 -1.50 -16.24 28.53
C GLU A 638 -0.75 -16.11 27.20
N ILE A 639 0.54 -15.85 27.26
CA ILE A 639 1.43 -15.81 26.10
C ILE A 639 2.54 -16.85 26.33
N ASP A 640 2.70 -17.79 25.40
CA ASP A 640 3.67 -18.90 25.46
C ASP A 640 3.55 -19.73 26.75
N GLY A 641 2.31 -19.89 27.26
CA GLY A 641 2.00 -20.64 28.47
C GLY A 641 2.25 -19.89 29.79
N VAL A 642 2.59 -18.62 29.74
CA VAL A 642 2.81 -17.75 30.90
C VAL A 642 1.69 -16.70 30.98
N GLU A 643 1.15 -16.50 32.18
CA GLU A 643 0.16 -15.43 32.41
C GLU A 643 0.79 -14.07 32.16
N TYR A 644 0.11 -13.25 31.34
CA TYR A 644 0.59 -11.95 30.88
C TYR A 644 -0.44 -10.86 31.20
N PRO A 645 -0.02 -9.66 31.62
CA PRO A 645 -0.95 -8.55 31.84
C PRO A 645 -1.56 -8.12 30.51
N ALA A 646 -2.88 -7.97 30.47
CA ALA A 646 -3.56 -7.46 29.27
C ALA A 646 -3.38 -5.95 29.16
N GLU A 647 -2.50 -5.52 28.29
CA GLU A 647 -2.31 -4.12 27.96
C GLU A 647 -3.28 -3.72 26.84
N MET A 648 -4.16 -2.74 27.10
CA MET A 648 -5.26 -2.37 26.23
C MET A 648 -5.16 -0.89 25.80
N SER A 649 -5.44 -0.63 24.51
CA SER A 649 -5.74 0.70 23.97
C SER A 649 -7.19 0.68 23.45
N GLY A 650 -8.13 1.20 24.26
CA GLY A 650 -9.56 0.97 24.00
C GLY A 650 -9.89 -0.52 24.02
N ASN A 651 -10.43 -1.03 22.89
CA ASN A 651 -10.70 -2.46 22.71
C ASN A 651 -9.56 -3.22 22.00
N VAL A 652 -8.44 -2.59 21.76
CA VAL A 652 -7.28 -3.20 21.12
C VAL A 652 -6.33 -3.74 22.18
N LEU A 653 -6.10 -5.05 22.15
CA LEU A 653 -5.08 -5.74 22.95
C LEU A 653 -3.72 -5.56 22.29
N LEU A 654 -2.75 -5.06 23.06
CA LEU A 654 -1.37 -4.91 22.64
C LEU A 654 -0.60 -6.18 22.99
N LEU A 655 0.08 -6.75 21.99
CA LEU A 655 0.78 -8.03 22.10
C LEU A 655 2.27 -7.84 21.75
N PRO A 656 3.20 -8.63 22.33
CA PRO A 656 4.63 -8.49 22.06
C PRO A 656 4.98 -8.74 20.59
N ARG A 657 6.10 -8.19 20.15
CA ARG A 657 6.70 -8.55 18.85
C ARG A 657 7.28 -9.96 18.90
N GLY A 658 7.41 -10.58 17.74
CA GLY A 658 7.97 -11.93 17.63
C GLY A 658 6.95 -12.94 17.17
N GLN A 659 7.22 -14.20 17.48
CA GLN A 659 6.31 -15.32 17.23
C GLN A 659 5.82 -15.84 18.58
N HIS A 660 4.51 -15.83 18.78
CA HIS A 660 3.90 -16.18 20.05
C HIS A 660 2.65 -17.03 19.87
N LEU A 661 2.36 -17.83 20.90
CA LEU A 661 1.09 -18.53 21.09
C LEU A 661 0.30 -17.82 22.19
N VAL A 662 -0.91 -17.39 21.88
CA VAL A 662 -1.78 -16.65 22.77
C VAL A 662 -3.00 -17.48 23.15
N ASN A 663 -3.27 -17.60 24.46
CA ASN A 663 -4.52 -18.09 24.98
C ASN A 663 -5.29 -16.92 25.62
N LEU A 664 -6.49 -16.67 25.13
CA LEU A 664 -7.34 -15.56 25.56
C LEU A 664 -8.65 -16.11 26.13
N ILE A 665 -8.90 -15.82 27.42
CA ILE A 665 -10.16 -16.15 28.10
C ILE A 665 -10.97 -14.84 28.19
N PRO A 666 -12.15 -14.76 27.57
CA PRO A 666 -12.95 -13.53 27.56
C PRO A 666 -13.45 -13.17 28.96
N GLY A 667 -13.60 -11.90 29.21
CA GLY A 667 -14.37 -11.38 30.34
C GLY A 667 -15.86 -11.69 30.19
N LYS A 668 -16.58 -11.65 31.31
CA LYS A 668 -18.05 -11.88 31.34
C LYS A 668 -18.81 -10.75 30.64
#